data_dbf88b8d409abeee420581eac568b950
#
_entry.id   dbf88b8d409abeee420581eac568b950
#
_cell.length_a   1.000
_cell.length_b   1.000
_cell.length_c   1.000
_cell.angle_alpha   90.00
_cell.angle_beta   90.00
_cell.angle_gamma   90.00
#
_symmetry.space_group_name_H-M   'P 1'
#
loop_
_entity.id
_entity.type
_entity.pdbx_description
1 polymer ?
#
loop_
_entity_poly.entity_id
_entity_poly.type
_entity_poly.pdbx_seq_one_letter_code
_entity_poly.pdbx_strand_id
1 'polypeptide(L)'
;MALVPAMSFAQPAPLATGLPAALPRIELSENARVTLDGELNEAVWQQVPPFDGMRVTKPDTLAEASLDTRTYIFYNERGLYVGVQNEQSPETLVARMSSRDQDLERDAFVLAIDPSGSGLYGYLMQINLGDTVNDGTILPERQIALQWDGPWNARTAETEQGWSAEIFIPWSMMSLPEASAERTIGLYTERRVAHLNETWSSPPLPDTSTGFLSAFTKVSLREIDPRTQLTWYPFVASNFDNIRNERESRVGTDIYWRPSSNLQLTATLNPDFGSVESDDVIVNLDAFETYYAEKRSFFLEGQEIFITSPRAGDDGGPSNAGPRGSGARGQPTTMLNTRRIGASPDYVLPTGVKFDPVDLGRPADLMAAFKLTGQSGNLRYGTLVATEDDSQIRGRDAANNSVLVEAEGRDFMIGRLLYENTNGGGRRALGWMTTQLEGGVADATVHGVDMHYFSPDARWVTDAQLLNSHVEGKSGSGMFFDMSFLPQRGTTHRFGGEYLGKDLDIDDFGFWRRADSIGLEYQYKVSESNLERYRSRTRSLTFRYYWNEKGEGVRAGIYTDQDWVLHNNHSIGISANYFPGRVEDLLTRGYGTFEIPERWDGRLAWNSDRAQPLSFSSTLMLQQENLGVRRLTLGVGANWRPVDRFSIQLDVDRIDRESWLVHRGRNNLTSYETKEWAPKLGVEYFVTAKQQFRVSMQWVGIAAVGDKFFTSNPLRTEALTEVARPAVSDDFNISRMSFQARYRWEIAPLSDLFVVYTRGSNLPRSFDDDTEGLFRHAWTDKIVDTWAIKLRYRIDS
;
A
#
# COMPACT_ATOMS: atom_id res chain seq x y z
N MET A 1 43.82 38.89 41.22
CA MET A 1 42.81 38.05 41.79
C MET A 1 41.48 38.53 41.25
N ALA A 2 41.09 38.04 40.11
CA ALA A 2 39.84 38.40 39.44
C ALA A 2 38.82 37.31 39.72
N LEU A 3 37.71 37.68 40.37
CA LEU A 3 36.59 36.81 40.64
C LEU A 3 35.87 36.52 39.31
N VAL A 4 35.80 35.23 38.92
CA VAL A 4 34.92 34.72 37.89
C VAL A 4 33.55 34.49 38.52
N PRO A 5 32.43 34.99 37.96
CA PRO A 5 31.12 34.71 38.48
C PRO A 5 30.75 33.27 38.14
N ALA A 6 30.34 32.50 39.15
CA ALA A 6 29.77 31.17 38.99
C ALA A 6 28.44 31.27 38.21
N MET A 7 28.39 30.68 37.04
CA MET A 7 27.12 30.44 36.32
C MET A 7 26.28 29.47 37.16
N SER A 8 25.17 29.94 37.66
CA SER A 8 24.13 29.11 38.26
C SER A 8 23.42 28.35 37.15
N PHE A 9 23.68 27.06 37.08
CA PHE A 9 22.87 26.20 36.24
C PHE A 9 21.47 26.12 36.88
N ALA A 10 20.45 26.60 36.16
CA ALA A 10 19.09 26.41 36.53
C ALA A 10 18.81 24.89 36.56
N GLN A 11 18.24 24.41 37.67
CA GLN A 11 17.78 23.03 37.72
C GLN A 11 16.73 22.81 36.65
N PRO A 12 16.81 21.70 35.85
CA PRO A 12 15.79 21.38 34.89
C PRO A 12 14.41 21.28 35.56
N ALA A 13 13.41 21.83 34.89
CA ALA A 13 12.02 21.72 35.35
C ALA A 13 11.62 20.24 35.49
N PRO A 14 10.79 19.88 36.47
CA PRO A 14 10.35 18.52 36.62
C PRO A 14 9.62 18.04 35.37
N LEU A 15 9.98 16.86 34.88
CA LEU A 15 9.36 16.21 33.73
C LEU A 15 7.87 16.01 33.96
N ALA A 16 7.03 16.44 33.01
CA ALA A 16 5.62 16.17 33.03
C ALA A 16 5.37 14.77 32.45
N THR A 17 4.65 13.93 33.17
CA THR A 17 4.24 12.61 32.69
C THR A 17 3.12 12.75 31.68
N GLY A 18 3.44 12.55 30.38
CA GLY A 18 2.48 12.59 29.26
C GLY A 18 2.33 13.97 28.60
N LEU A 19 1.66 14.01 27.46
CA LEU A 19 1.39 15.19 26.68
C LEU A 19 0.57 16.24 27.47
N PRO A 20 0.95 17.53 27.44
CA PRO A 20 0.22 18.59 28.14
C PRO A 20 -1.14 18.86 27.48
N ALA A 21 -2.11 19.34 28.26
CA ALA A 21 -3.44 19.72 27.74
C ALA A 21 -3.41 20.94 26.82
N ALA A 22 -2.38 21.79 26.88
CA ALA A 22 -2.15 22.93 25.99
C ALA A 22 -0.66 23.08 25.70
N LEU A 23 -0.34 23.41 24.46
CA LEU A 23 1.04 23.65 24.01
C LEU A 23 1.42 25.12 24.16
N PRO A 24 2.71 25.44 24.43
CA PRO A 24 3.20 26.81 24.43
C PRO A 24 3.19 27.37 22.99
N ARG A 25 2.67 28.58 22.83
CA ARG A 25 2.84 29.40 21.64
C ARG A 25 4.05 30.29 21.80
N ILE A 26 5.03 30.13 20.89
CA ILE A 26 6.29 30.91 20.95
C ILE A 26 6.54 31.54 19.58
N GLU A 27 6.49 32.87 19.52
CA GLU A 27 6.83 33.60 18.31
C GLU A 27 8.36 33.70 18.17
N LEU A 28 8.85 33.25 17.03
CA LEU A 28 10.26 33.27 16.70
C LEU A 28 10.63 34.61 16.06
N SER A 29 11.51 35.36 16.70
CA SER A 29 12.09 36.57 16.06
C SER A 29 12.96 36.20 14.88
N GLU A 30 13.23 37.12 13.94
CA GLU A 30 14.09 36.89 12.77
C GLU A 30 15.47 36.36 13.14
N ASN A 31 15.99 36.74 14.31
CA ASN A 31 17.30 36.31 14.83
C ASN A 31 17.26 35.05 15.69
N ALA A 32 16.07 34.48 15.96
CA ALA A 32 15.86 33.28 16.78
C ALA A 32 15.15 32.15 15.99
N ARG A 33 15.49 32.01 14.71
CA ARG A 33 14.94 30.89 13.88
C ARG A 33 15.52 29.57 14.35
N VAL A 34 14.70 28.55 14.39
CA VAL A 34 15.16 27.16 14.53
C VAL A 34 15.83 26.73 13.22
N THR A 35 17.07 26.29 13.32
CA THR A 35 17.80 25.70 12.20
C THR A 35 17.68 24.19 12.33
N LEU A 36 16.88 23.56 11.45
CA LEU A 36 16.71 22.11 11.50
C LEU A 36 18.03 21.42 11.17
N ASP A 37 18.85 21.13 12.16
CA ASP A 37 20.10 20.35 12.05
C ASP A 37 20.09 19.06 12.89
N GLY A 38 19.04 18.88 13.70
CA GLY A 38 18.84 17.73 14.57
C GLY A 38 19.36 17.94 15.99
N GLU A 39 20.06 19.05 16.27
CA GLU A 39 20.59 19.40 17.60
C GLU A 39 19.66 20.40 18.29
N LEU A 40 19.21 20.12 19.53
CA LEU A 40 18.35 21.01 20.31
C LEU A 40 19.18 22.08 21.04
N ASN A 41 19.96 22.87 20.29
CA ASN A 41 20.89 23.84 20.83
C ASN A 41 20.37 25.29 20.84
N GLU A 42 19.24 25.58 20.13
CA GLU A 42 18.64 26.90 20.14
C GLU A 42 17.97 27.24 21.48
N ALA A 43 18.08 28.52 21.85
CA ALA A 43 17.53 29.02 23.10
C ALA A 43 16.01 28.80 23.27
N VAL A 44 15.26 28.60 22.19
CA VAL A 44 13.83 28.34 22.24
C VAL A 44 13.53 27.02 22.92
N TRP A 45 14.31 25.98 22.70
CA TRP A 45 14.12 24.67 23.31
C TRP A 45 14.24 24.70 24.84
N GLN A 46 15.04 25.64 25.38
CA GLN A 46 15.16 25.83 26.83
C GLN A 46 13.91 26.45 27.47
N GLN A 47 13.04 27.08 26.67
CA GLN A 47 11.78 27.69 27.10
C GLN A 47 10.60 26.71 27.08
N VAL A 48 10.76 25.58 26.43
CA VAL A 48 9.72 24.56 26.25
C VAL A 48 9.89 23.49 27.32
N PRO A 49 8.89 23.25 28.18
CA PRO A 49 8.98 22.16 29.13
C PRO A 49 8.94 20.80 28.40
N PRO A 50 9.91 19.91 28.67
CA PRO A 50 9.87 18.56 28.11
C PRO A 50 8.78 17.72 28.79
N PHE A 51 8.25 16.77 28.03
CA PHE A 51 7.42 15.72 28.56
C PHE A 51 8.00 14.34 28.21
N ASP A 52 7.70 13.35 29.09
CA ASP A 52 8.10 11.97 28.98
C ASP A 52 6.90 11.08 29.35
N GLY A 53 7.09 9.79 29.53
CA GLY A 53 6.04 8.87 30.00
C GLY A 53 5.54 7.93 28.91
N MET A 54 6.39 7.61 27.94
CA MET A 54 6.11 6.56 26.96
C MET A 54 6.05 5.19 27.65
N ARG A 55 5.20 4.31 27.12
CA ARG A 55 5.08 2.92 27.53
C ARG A 55 5.28 1.98 26.36
N VAL A 56 5.77 0.78 26.66
CA VAL A 56 6.01 -0.26 25.67
C VAL A 56 4.68 -0.74 25.09
N THR A 57 4.46 -0.49 23.80
CA THR A 57 3.26 -0.87 23.07
C THR A 57 3.48 -2.03 22.09
N LYS A 58 4.73 -2.26 21.73
CA LYS A 58 5.15 -3.47 20.99
C LYS A 58 6.45 -4.00 21.62
N PRO A 59 6.45 -5.22 22.19
CA PRO A 59 5.27 -6.09 22.42
C PRO A 59 4.28 -5.42 23.40
N ASP A 60 3.01 -5.75 23.27
CA ASP A 60 1.94 -5.15 24.10
C ASP A 60 2.05 -5.55 25.57
N THR A 61 2.93 -4.88 26.31
CA THR A 61 3.15 -5.09 27.74
C THR A 61 2.64 -3.92 28.57
N LEU A 62 2.61 -2.71 28.03
CA LEU A 62 2.40 -1.43 28.70
C LEU A 62 3.37 -1.19 29.87
N ALA A 63 4.52 -1.85 29.84
CA ALA A 63 5.61 -1.59 30.78
C ALA A 63 6.15 -0.16 30.60
N GLU A 64 6.86 0.33 31.58
CA GLU A 64 7.59 1.58 31.46
C GLU A 64 8.73 1.41 30.45
N ALA A 65 8.97 2.44 29.64
CA ALA A 65 10.09 2.48 28.72
C ALA A 65 11.41 2.37 29.49
N SER A 66 12.34 1.59 28.98
CA SER A 66 13.62 1.33 29.67
C SER A 66 14.66 2.43 29.44
N LEU A 67 14.45 3.32 28.47
CA LEU A 67 15.33 4.45 28.13
C LEU A 67 14.50 5.73 28.07
N ASP A 68 15.07 6.86 28.50
CA ASP A 68 14.39 8.12 28.51
C ASP A 68 14.16 8.68 27.10
N THR A 69 12.99 9.30 26.91
CA THR A 69 12.62 10.05 25.70
C THR A 69 12.04 11.37 26.13
N ARG A 70 12.73 12.47 25.86
CA ARG A 70 12.25 13.81 26.19
C ARG A 70 11.76 14.48 24.94
N THR A 71 10.49 14.85 24.92
CA THR A 71 9.85 15.51 23.79
C THR A 71 9.49 16.94 24.14
N TYR A 72 9.82 17.87 23.26
CA TYR A 72 9.59 19.31 23.37
C TYR A 72 8.66 19.70 22.24
N ILE A 73 7.52 20.33 22.51
CA ILE A 73 6.58 20.76 21.46
C ILE A 73 6.17 22.21 21.72
N PHE A 74 6.29 23.06 20.72
CA PHE A 74 5.72 24.40 20.70
C PHE A 74 5.17 24.72 19.30
N TYR A 75 4.39 25.78 19.16
CA TYR A 75 3.86 26.20 17.89
C TYR A 75 3.87 27.73 17.74
N ASN A 76 3.72 28.17 16.49
CA ASN A 76 3.48 29.55 16.13
C ASN A 76 2.50 29.65 14.93
N GLU A 77 2.36 30.82 14.32
CA GLU A 77 1.50 31.01 13.14
C GLU A 77 1.91 30.15 11.91
N ARG A 78 3.16 29.71 11.81
CA ARG A 78 3.69 28.96 10.65
C ARG A 78 3.46 27.46 10.77
N GLY A 79 3.56 26.89 11.97
CA GLY A 79 3.49 25.47 12.15
C GLY A 79 3.82 24.99 13.57
N LEU A 80 3.93 23.68 13.69
CA LEU A 80 4.29 22.95 14.88
C LEU A 80 5.79 22.62 14.83
N TYR A 81 6.50 22.84 15.92
CA TYR A 81 7.90 22.50 16.10
C TYR A 81 8.02 21.42 17.16
N VAL A 82 8.76 20.36 16.86
CA VAL A 82 8.98 19.24 17.78
C VAL A 82 10.47 18.97 17.89
N GLY A 83 10.98 18.99 19.11
CA GLY A 83 12.33 18.55 19.46
C GLY A 83 12.27 17.26 20.25
N VAL A 84 13.18 16.33 20.00
CA VAL A 84 13.22 15.06 20.70
C VAL A 84 14.65 14.72 21.09
N GLN A 85 14.81 14.30 22.36
CA GLN A 85 16.05 13.70 22.86
C GLN A 85 15.77 12.25 23.24
N ASN A 86 16.50 11.33 22.64
CA ASN A 86 16.37 9.89 22.85
C ASN A 86 17.65 9.36 23.50
N GLU A 87 17.59 8.97 24.75
CA GLU A 87 18.71 8.30 25.41
C GLU A 87 18.87 6.88 24.86
N GLN A 88 20.09 6.55 24.43
CA GLN A 88 20.45 5.25 23.89
C GLN A 88 21.95 5.13 23.79
N SER A 89 22.53 3.96 24.13
CA SER A 89 23.96 3.74 23.99
C SER A 89 24.37 3.80 22.51
N PRO A 90 25.41 4.58 22.13
CA PRO A 90 25.82 4.79 20.75
C PRO A 90 26.05 3.50 19.95
N GLU A 91 26.58 2.45 20.61
CA GLU A 91 26.81 1.14 19.97
C GLU A 91 25.52 0.36 19.64
N THR A 92 24.36 0.79 20.14
CA THR A 92 23.05 0.16 19.87
C THR A 92 22.21 0.93 18.87
N LEU A 93 22.73 2.07 18.37
CA LEU A 93 22.02 2.87 17.37
C LEU A 93 21.92 2.12 16.04
N VAL A 94 20.75 2.24 15.40
CA VAL A 94 20.47 1.65 14.09
C VAL A 94 19.97 2.75 13.14
N ALA A 95 20.92 3.35 12.41
CA ALA A 95 20.70 4.50 11.52
C ALA A 95 20.65 4.06 10.05
N ARG A 96 19.63 3.32 9.64
CA ARG A 96 19.52 2.78 8.28
C ARG A 96 18.82 3.74 7.33
N MET A 97 19.51 4.13 6.25
CA MET A 97 18.90 4.92 5.18
C MET A 97 18.00 4.07 4.29
N SER A 98 16.93 4.66 3.80
CA SER A 98 16.00 4.07 2.83
C SER A 98 15.40 5.14 1.92
N SER A 99 14.73 4.74 0.86
CA SER A 99 13.74 5.61 0.21
C SER A 99 12.66 6.01 1.22
N ARG A 100 11.96 7.12 0.95
CA ARG A 100 10.76 7.52 1.70
C ARG A 100 9.78 6.35 1.76
N ASP A 101 9.05 6.22 2.86
CA ASP A 101 7.97 5.26 3.12
C ASP A 101 8.38 3.78 3.12
N GLN A 102 9.67 3.50 3.31
CA GLN A 102 10.14 2.13 3.51
C GLN A 102 10.11 1.76 4.99
N ASP A 103 9.36 0.71 5.32
CA ASP A 103 9.32 0.17 6.68
C ASP A 103 10.54 -0.75 6.94
N LEU A 104 11.51 -0.23 7.69
CA LEU A 104 12.72 -0.94 8.11
C LEU A 104 12.85 -0.94 9.62
N GLU A 105 13.47 -1.99 10.16
CA GLU A 105 13.87 -2.00 11.58
C GLU A 105 15.03 -1.04 11.79
N ARG A 106 14.74 0.11 12.36
CA ARG A 106 15.68 1.20 12.67
C ARG A 106 15.14 2.09 13.76
N ASP A 107 16.04 2.88 14.39
CA ASP A 107 15.63 3.84 15.38
C ASP A 107 14.86 4.98 14.71
N ALA A 108 13.71 5.33 15.29
CA ALA A 108 12.81 6.33 14.72
C ALA A 108 11.96 7.01 15.79
N PHE A 109 11.50 8.20 15.48
CA PHE A 109 10.46 8.90 16.22
C PHE A 109 9.28 9.20 15.30
N VAL A 110 8.09 8.95 15.80
CA VAL A 110 6.82 9.16 15.08
C VAL A 110 6.01 10.21 15.82
N LEU A 111 5.47 11.16 15.08
CA LEU A 111 4.41 12.05 15.51
C LEU A 111 3.18 11.80 14.66
N ALA A 112 2.03 11.59 15.28
CA ALA A 112 0.77 11.57 14.56
C ALA A 112 -0.15 12.67 15.08
N ILE A 113 -0.87 13.32 14.16
CA ILE A 113 -1.73 14.47 14.42
C ILE A 113 -3.11 14.22 13.87
N ASP A 114 -4.13 14.32 14.72
CA ASP A 114 -5.53 14.50 14.31
C ASP A 114 -5.83 16.02 14.33
N PRO A 115 -5.86 16.70 13.18
CA PRO A 115 -5.97 18.16 13.13
C PRO A 115 -7.33 18.70 13.58
N SER A 116 -8.33 17.83 13.67
CA SER A 116 -9.68 18.17 14.13
C SER A 116 -9.97 17.79 15.57
N GLY A 117 -9.13 16.95 16.16
CA GLY A 117 -9.40 16.34 17.46
C GLY A 117 -10.62 15.41 17.49
N SER A 118 -11.19 15.08 16.35
CA SER A 118 -12.45 14.30 16.24
C SER A 118 -12.23 12.79 16.08
N GLY A 119 -10.99 12.34 15.84
CA GLY A 119 -10.67 10.94 15.60
C GLY A 119 -11.09 10.41 14.22
N LEU A 120 -11.32 11.30 13.25
CA LEU A 120 -11.81 10.91 11.93
C LEU A 120 -10.71 10.81 10.88
N TYR A 121 -9.66 11.60 11.01
CA TYR A 121 -8.61 11.72 10.05
C TYR A 121 -7.34 12.25 10.69
N GLY A 122 -6.20 11.72 10.32
CA GLY A 122 -4.93 12.14 10.87
C GLY A 122 -3.78 12.06 9.87
N TYR A 123 -2.66 12.62 10.28
CA TYR A 123 -1.39 12.57 9.57
C TYR A 123 -0.34 11.89 10.46
N LEU A 124 0.48 11.07 9.85
CA LEU A 124 1.62 10.42 10.50
C LEU A 124 2.90 10.97 9.87
N MET A 125 3.84 11.40 10.70
CA MET A 125 5.19 11.82 10.33
C MET A 125 6.19 11.01 11.14
N GLN A 126 7.07 10.29 10.48
CA GLN A 126 8.13 9.52 11.10
C GLN A 126 9.49 10.00 10.61
N ILE A 127 10.34 10.44 11.52
CA ILE A 127 11.75 10.69 11.25
C ILE A 127 12.58 9.50 11.73
N ASN A 128 13.45 9.02 10.87
CA ASN A 128 14.35 7.92 11.16
C ASN A 128 15.76 8.45 11.42
N LEU A 129 16.47 7.82 12.33
CA LEU A 129 17.88 8.13 12.52
C LEU A 129 18.61 7.95 11.18
N GLY A 130 19.35 8.99 10.73
CA GLY A 130 19.94 9.08 9.40
C GLY A 130 19.12 9.89 8.38
N ASP A 131 18.19 10.74 8.85
CA ASP A 131 17.47 11.77 8.09
C ASP A 131 16.48 11.27 7.03
N THR A 132 16.15 10.01 7.03
CA THR A 132 15.11 9.50 6.13
C THR A 132 13.74 9.59 6.80
N VAL A 133 12.70 9.82 5.99
CA VAL A 133 11.35 10.08 6.49
C VAL A 133 10.35 9.07 5.95
N ASN A 134 9.33 8.80 6.75
CA ASN A 134 8.12 8.13 6.32
C ASN A 134 6.95 8.99 6.75
N ASP A 135 5.94 9.11 5.91
CA ASP A 135 4.72 9.82 6.29
C ASP A 135 3.49 9.19 5.65
N GLY A 136 2.35 9.65 6.07
CA GLY A 136 1.11 9.09 5.57
C GLY A 136 -0.11 9.73 6.20
N THR A 137 -1.26 9.28 5.74
CA THR A 137 -2.55 9.64 6.30
C THR A 137 -3.09 8.49 7.15
N ILE A 138 -3.83 8.86 8.20
CA ILE A 138 -4.49 7.91 9.09
C ILE A 138 -5.99 8.03 8.86
N LEU A 139 -6.58 6.97 8.38
CA LEU A 139 -8.04 6.83 8.26
C LEU A 139 -8.64 6.38 9.58
N PRO A 140 -9.96 6.44 9.76
CA PRO A 140 -10.58 6.11 11.03
C PRO A 140 -10.04 4.83 11.62
N GLU A 141 -9.60 5.00 12.81
CA GLU A 141 -8.83 4.23 13.75
C GLU A 141 -7.40 3.94 13.25
N ARG A 142 -7.07 2.80 12.69
CA ARG A 142 -5.67 2.41 12.47
C ARG A 142 -5.36 2.07 11.00
N GLN A 143 -6.12 2.58 10.07
CA GLN A 143 -5.79 2.39 8.65
C GLN A 143 -4.78 3.46 8.23
N ILE A 144 -3.52 3.08 8.08
CA ILE A 144 -2.43 3.99 7.72
C ILE A 144 -2.08 3.79 6.25
N ALA A 145 -2.16 4.86 5.46
CA ALA A 145 -1.77 4.91 4.06
C ALA A 145 -0.47 5.71 3.91
N LEU A 146 0.65 5.01 3.70
CA LEU A 146 2.00 5.59 3.62
C LEU A 146 2.34 6.17 2.23
N GLN A 147 1.41 6.18 1.29
CA GLN A 147 1.67 6.70 -0.06
C GLN A 147 1.55 8.22 -0.15
N TRP A 148 1.07 8.88 0.91
CA TRP A 148 0.93 10.33 0.96
C TRP A 148 2.22 11.01 1.42
N ASP A 149 2.69 12.01 0.69
CA ASP A 149 3.90 12.78 0.94
C ASP A 149 3.57 14.21 1.38
N GLY A 150 3.91 14.57 2.63
CA GLY A 150 3.75 15.92 3.17
C GLY A 150 4.99 16.82 3.03
N PRO A 151 4.81 18.16 2.95
CA PRO A 151 5.91 19.13 2.84
C PRO A 151 6.50 19.52 4.21
N TRP A 152 6.62 18.58 5.13
CA TRP A 152 7.29 18.80 6.42
C TRP A 152 8.79 18.54 6.34
N ASN A 153 9.53 19.03 7.33
CA ASN A 153 10.98 18.88 7.38
C ASN A 153 11.43 18.37 8.73
N ALA A 154 12.45 17.52 8.73
CA ALA A 154 13.09 17.04 9.94
C ALA A 154 14.58 16.75 9.72
N ARG A 155 15.34 16.74 10.82
CA ARG A 155 16.72 16.32 10.89
C ARG A 155 16.97 15.54 12.16
N THR A 156 17.98 14.66 12.10
CA THR A 156 18.46 13.88 13.24
C THR A 156 19.94 14.12 13.44
N ALA A 157 20.39 14.06 14.69
CA ALA A 157 21.80 14.09 15.05
C ALA A 157 22.10 12.98 16.06
N GLU A 158 23.23 12.28 15.89
CA GLU A 158 23.78 11.42 16.93
C GLU A 158 24.44 12.28 18.01
N THR A 159 24.23 11.91 19.27
CA THR A 159 24.75 12.62 20.45
C THR A 159 25.56 11.66 21.33
N GLU A 160 26.33 12.17 22.27
CA GLU A 160 27.05 11.33 23.26
C GLU A 160 26.12 10.45 24.10
N GLN A 161 24.85 10.86 24.28
CA GLN A 161 23.86 10.16 25.09
C GLN A 161 22.84 9.37 24.28
N GLY A 162 22.94 9.39 22.95
CA GLY A 162 22.00 8.71 22.04
C GLY A 162 21.79 9.49 20.75
N TRP A 163 20.58 9.99 20.52
CA TRP A 163 20.29 10.78 19.33
C TRP A 163 19.16 11.78 19.57
N SER A 164 19.14 12.82 18.77
CA SER A 164 18.12 13.86 18.84
C SER A 164 17.47 14.07 17.46
N ALA A 165 16.31 14.71 17.45
CA ALA A 165 15.61 15.08 16.24
C ALA A 165 14.92 16.44 16.39
N GLU A 166 14.90 17.20 15.30
CA GLU A 166 14.09 18.39 15.13
C GLU A 166 13.13 18.23 13.96
N ILE A 167 11.87 18.59 14.18
CA ILE A 167 10.79 18.42 13.22
C ILE A 167 10.03 19.74 13.10
N PHE A 168 9.76 20.17 11.86
CA PHE A 168 8.87 21.29 11.57
C PHE A 168 7.72 20.85 10.66
N ILE A 169 6.50 21.12 11.10
CA ILE A 169 5.26 20.74 10.42
C ILE A 169 4.45 22.00 10.13
N PRO A 170 4.38 22.46 8.87
CA PRO A 170 3.62 23.64 8.51
C PRO A 170 2.10 23.36 8.63
N TRP A 171 1.34 24.30 9.20
CA TRP A 171 -0.12 24.19 9.28
C TRP A 171 -0.76 24.04 7.90
N SER A 172 -0.15 24.61 6.89
CA SER A 172 -0.64 24.59 5.52
C SER A 172 -0.69 23.19 4.89
N MET A 173 0.03 22.20 5.44
CA MET A 173 -0.02 20.84 4.90
C MET A 173 -1.25 20.05 5.38
N MET A 174 -1.95 20.52 6.43
CA MET A 174 -3.05 19.80 7.05
C MET A 174 -4.40 20.45 6.74
N SER A 175 -5.42 19.62 6.58
CA SER A 175 -6.81 20.07 6.55
C SER A 175 -7.27 20.32 7.99
N LEU A 176 -7.41 21.59 8.36
CA LEU A 176 -7.89 21.99 9.68
C LEU A 176 -9.40 22.29 9.60
N PRO A 177 -10.17 22.12 10.67
CA PRO A 177 -11.56 22.57 10.75
C PRO A 177 -11.68 24.08 10.51
N GLU A 178 -12.93 24.58 10.38
CA GLU A 178 -13.19 26.02 10.25
C GLU A 178 -12.47 26.85 11.32
N ALA A 179 -12.06 28.07 10.96
CA ALA A 179 -11.31 28.96 11.85
C ALA A 179 -12.04 29.22 13.15
N SER A 180 -11.35 29.06 14.28
CA SER A 180 -11.85 29.40 15.61
C SER A 180 -10.73 29.95 16.48
N ALA A 181 -11.07 30.73 17.51
CA ALA A 181 -10.11 31.31 18.44
C ALA A 181 -9.31 30.24 19.21
N GLU A 182 -9.90 29.10 19.44
CA GLU A 182 -9.29 27.94 20.08
C GLU A 182 -9.63 26.69 19.29
N ARG A 183 -8.59 25.87 19.02
CA ARG A 183 -8.71 24.58 18.30
C ARG A 183 -8.24 23.47 19.19
N THR A 184 -8.89 22.33 19.09
CA THR A 184 -8.42 21.10 19.72
C THR A 184 -7.86 20.18 18.65
N ILE A 185 -6.63 19.72 18.81
CA ILE A 185 -6.01 18.70 17.99
C ILE A 185 -5.77 17.44 18.82
N GLY A 186 -5.67 16.30 18.19
CA GLY A 186 -5.19 15.07 18.81
C GLY A 186 -3.71 14.86 18.51
N LEU A 187 -2.91 14.48 19.50
CA LEU A 187 -1.49 14.15 19.33
C LEU A 187 -1.17 12.74 19.85
N TYR A 188 -0.28 12.09 19.14
CA TYR A 188 0.32 10.81 19.50
C TYR A 188 1.80 10.86 19.17
N THR A 189 2.63 10.36 20.08
CA THR A 189 4.07 10.23 19.88
C THR A 189 4.50 8.78 20.05
N GLU A 190 5.45 8.35 19.23
CA GLU A 190 5.97 6.99 19.27
C GLU A 190 7.49 7.01 19.07
N ARG A 191 8.20 6.17 19.78
CA ARG A 191 9.61 5.87 19.57
C ARG A 191 9.80 4.41 19.21
N ARG A 192 10.55 4.13 18.14
CA ARG A 192 10.98 2.79 17.75
C ARG A 192 12.42 2.58 18.17
N VAL A 193 12.66 1.51 18.92
CA VAL A 193 13.99 1.14 19.44
C VAL A 193 14.38 -0.18 18.80
N ALA A 194 15.14 -0.09 17.70
CA ALA A 194 15.38 -1.22 16.81
C ALA A 194 16.14 -2.37 17.47
N HIS A 195 17.20 -2.10 18.23
CA HIS A 195 17.99 -3.15 18.89
C HIS A 195 17.20 -3.94 19.93
N LEU A 196 16.18 -3.31 20.55
CA LEU A 196 15.23 -3.97 21.45
C LEU A 196 14.06 -4.60 20.67
N ASN A 197 13.85 -4.24 19.42
CA ASN A 197 12.64 -4.53 18.64
C ASN A 197 11.39 -4.09 19.44
N GLU A 198 11.42 -2.88 19.97
CA GLU A 198 10.35 -2.30 20.77
C GLU A 198 9.81 -1.03 20.16
N THR A 199 8.52 -0.82 20.39
CA THR A 199 7.83 0.42 20.10
C THR A 199 7.24 0.94 21.41
N TRP A 200 7.49 2.22 21.70
CA TRP A 200 6.98 2.91 22.88
C TRP A 200 6.12 4.08 22.44
N SER A 201 5.03 4.35 23.14
CA SER A 201 4.17 5.46 22.75
C SER A 201 3.52 6.21 23.92
N SER A 202 3.12 7.44 23.63
CA SER A 202 2.30 8.31 24.48
C SER A 202 1.23 9.01 23.62
N PRO A 203 -0.08 8.82 23.89
CA PRO A 203 -0.66 7.85 24.81
C PRO A 203 -0.31 6.39 24.46
N PRO A 204 -0.36 5.45 25.41
CA PRO A 204 0.02 4.05 25.18
C PRO A 204 -1.07 3.30 24.41
N LEU A 205 -0.92 3.22 23.08
CA LEU A 205 -1.88 2.64 22.15
C LEU A 205 -1.29 1.45 21.40
N PRO A 206 -1.24 0.24 21.98
CA PRO A 206 -0.74 -0.95 21.29
C PRO A 206 -1.64 -1.37 20.13
N ASP A 207 -1.11 -2.17 19.18
CA ASP A 207 -1.85 -2.69 18.01
C ASP A 207 -3.06 -3.56 18.40
N THR A 208 -3.12 -4.02 19.62
CA THR A 208 -4.24 -4.78 20.18
C THR A 208 -5.41 -3.91 20.66
N SER A 209 -5.23 -2.57 20.70
CA SER A 209 -6.28 -1.62 21.02
C SER A 209 -7.16 -1.35 19.79
N THR A 210 -8.46 -1.22 19.96
CA THR A 210 -9.41 -0.83 18.92
C THR A 210 -9.32 0.63 18.57
N GLY A 211 -9.31 1.48 19.60
CA GLY A 211 -9.17 2.92 19.44
C GLY A 211 -7.70 3.27 19.18
N PHE A 212 -7.45 4.05 18.15
CA PHE A 212 -6.14 4.62 17.86
C PHE A 212 -6.26 6.13 17.67
N LEU A 213 -6.76 6.57 16.54
CA LEU A 213 -6.91 7.99 16.23
C LEU A 213 -7.83 8.73 17.20
N SER A 214 -8.94 8.10 17.57
CA SER A 214 -9.89 8.62 18.55
C SER A 214 -9.31 8.72 19.96
N ALA A 215 -8.27 7.94 20.27
CA ALA A 215 -7.61 7.87 21.57
C ALA A 215 -6.38 8.80 21.69
N PHE A 216 -6.09 9.62 20.71
CA PHE A 216 -5.00 10.60 20.78
C PHE A 216 -5.25 11.61 21.90
N THR A 217 -4.18 12.04 22.56
CA THR A 217 -4.25 13.07 23.60
C THR A 217 -4.74 14.39 22.99
N LYS A 218 -5.83 14.94 23.52
CA LYS A 218 -6.40 16.20 23.06
C LYS A 218 -5.63 17.38 23.62
N VAL A 219 -5.17 18.24 22.73
CA VAL A 219 -4.35 19.40 23.06
C VAL A 219 -4.99 20.66 22.47
N SER A 220 -5.05 21.70 23.27
CA SER A 220 -5.62 22.99 22.87
C SER A 220 -4.56 23.90 22.26
N LEU A 221 -4.92 24.55 21.15
CA LEU A 221 -4.11 25.53 20.42
C LEU A 221 -4.93 26.81 20.22
N ARG A 222 -4.28 27.96 20.27
CA ARG A 222 -4.95 29.28 20.12
C ARG A 222 -4.39 30.05 18.95
N GLU A 223 -5.24 30.84 18.32
CA GLU A 223 -4.87 31.82 17.28
C GLU A 223 -4.07 31.17 16.12
N ILE A 224 -4.56 30.06 15.57
CA ILE A 224 -4.03 29.47 14.37
C ILE A 224 -4.99 29.77 13.23
N ASP A 225 -4.53 30.52 12.25
CA ASP A 225 -5.24 30.82 11.02
C ASP A 225 -4.33 30.56 9.81
N PRO A 226 -4.35 29.33 9.26
CA PRO A 226 -3.50 29.00 8.13
C PRO A 226 -3.85 29.84 6.92
N ARG A 227 -2.84 30.46 6.32
CA ARG A 227 -3.00 31.26 5.09
C ARG A 227 -3.44 30.36 3.93
N THR A 228 -4.12 30.96 2.96
CA THR A 228 -4.36 30.35 1.65
C THR A 228 -3.06 29.84 1.06
N GLN A 229 -3.05 28.62 0.58
CA GLN A 229 -1.87 28.01 -0.02
C GLN A 229 -2.15 27.65 -1.47
N LEU A 230 -1.23 28.03 -2.35
CA LEU A 230 -1.17 27.58 -3.72
C LEU A 230 0.21 26.97 -3.97
N THR A 231 0.27 25.69 -4.30
CA THR A 231 1.50 24.97 -4.60
C THR A 231 1.45 24.45 -6.02
N TRP A 232 2.50 24.69 -6.79
CA TRP A 232 2.67 24.23 -8.16
C TRP A 232 3.81 23.23 -8.23
N TYR A 233 3.63 22.19 -9.04
CA TYR A 233 4.63 21.19 -9.36
C TYR A 233 4.82 21.07 -10.88
N PRO A 234 5.42 22.07 -11.55
CA PRO A 234 5.80 21.91 -12.94
C PRO A 234 6.79 20.77 -13.09
N PHE A 235 6.66 20.03 -14.18
CA PHE A 235 7.61 18.98 -14.50
C PHE A 235 7.94 18.94 -15.99
N VAL A 236 9.12 18.42 -16.28
CA VAL A 236 9.57 18.06 -17.62
C VAL A 236 10.06 16.62 -17.57
N ALA A 237 9.57 15.80 -18.49
CA ALA A 237 10.02 14.42 -18.64
C ALA A 237 10.47 14.18 -20.10
N SER A 238 11.48 13.35 -20.28
CA SER A 238 11.92 12.86 -21.60
C SER A 238 12.21 11.37 -21.52
N ASN A 239 11.56 10.61 -22.38
CA ASN A 239 11.73 9.17 -22.54
C ASN A 239 12.43 8.88 -23.87
N PHE A 240 13.42 7.99 -23.83
CA PHE A 240 14.20 7.53 -24.99
C PHE A 240 13.99 6.03 -25.10
N ASP A 241 13.31 5.58 -26.12
CA ASP A 241 13.16 4.15 -26.46
C ASP A 241 14.29 3.72 -27.38
N ASN A 242 15.24 2.91 -26.87
CA ASN A 242 16.38 2.41 -27.63
C ASN A 242 16.01 1.31 -28.64
N ILE A 243 14.82 0.70 -28.52
CA ILE A 243 14.37 -0.35 -29.44
C ILE A 243 13.78 0.28 -30.69
N ARG A 244 12.91 1.28 -30.50
CA ARG A 244 12.24 1.99 -31.59
C ARG A 244 13.04 3.17 -32.12
N ASN A 245 14.08 3.58 -31.38
CA ASN A 245 14.85 4.80 -31.60
C ASN A 245 13.97 6.06 -31.60
N GLU A 246 13.05 6.13 -30.66
CA GLU A 246 12.08 7.21 -30.50
C GLU A 246 12.37 8.02 -29.26
N ARG A 247 12.05 9.29 -29.31
CA ARG A 247 12.12 10.20 -28.17
C ARG A 247 10.76 10.84 -27.98
N GLU A 248 10.22 10.69 -26.77
CA GLU A 248 9.04 11.40 -26.33
C GLU A 248 9.42 12.39 -25.23
N SER A 249 8.93 13.62 -25.31
CA SER A 249 9.13 14.62 -24.26
C SER A 249 7.79 15.21 -23.86
N ARG A 250 7.56 15.30 -22.55
CA ARG A 250 6.30 15.74 -21.96
C ARG A 250 6.55 16.86 -20.97
N VAL A 251 5.69 17.86 -20.99
CA VAL A 251 5.66 18.95 -20.03
C VAL A 251 4.27 19.02 -19.42
N GLY A 252 4.19 19.09 -18.13
CA GLY A 252 2.91 19.18 -17.42
C GLY A 252 3.07 19.81 -16.05
N THR A 253 1.99 19.85 -15.30
CA THR A 253 1.99 20.42 -13.95
C THR A 253 0.89 19.83 -13.09
N ASP A 254 1.20 19.68 -11.79
CA ASP A 254 0.20 19.46 -10.75
C ASP A 254 0.02 20.76 -9.96
N ILE A 255 -1.21 21.08 -9.60
CA ILE A 255 -1.61 22.28 -8.89
C ILE A 255 -2.42 21.87 -7.66
N TYR A 256 -2.00 22.32 -6.49
CA TYR A 256 -2.68 22.11 -5.21
C TYR A 256 -3.06 23.47 -4.65
N TRP A 257 -4.35 23.72 -4.53
CA TRP A 257 -4.87 24.99 -4.01
C TRP A 257 -5.79 24.74 -2.81
N ARG A 258 -5.43 25.37 -1.70
CA ARG A 258 -6.22 25.38 -0.47
C ARG A 258 -6.69 26.81 -0.21
N PRO A 259 -7.85 27.21 -0.74
CA PRO A 259 -8.39 28.55 -0.52
C PRO A 259 -8.85 28.78 0.93
N SER A 260 -9.12 27.72 1.67
CA SER A 260 -9.45 27.73 3.09
C SER A 260 -8.95 26.45 3.75
N SER A 261 -8.97 26.40 5.07
CA SER A 261 -8.52 25.24 5.85
C SER A 261 -9.36 23.98 5.61
N ASN A 262 -10.59 24.12 5.13
CA ASN A 262 -11.58 23.05 4.97
C ASN A 262 -11.93 22.74 3.49
N LEU A 263 -11.25 23.35 2.52
CA LEU A 263 -11.46 23.13 1.09
C LEU A 263 -10.13 22.96 0.36
N GLN A 264 -10.01 21.92 -0.43
CA GLN A 264 -8.86 21.64 -1.27
C GLN A 264 -9.27 21.35 -2.70
N LEU A 265 -8.57 21.98 -3.64
CA LEU A 265 -8.67 21.74 -5.06
C LEU A 265 -7.30 21.25 -5.56
N THR A 266 -7.34 20.20 -6.34
CA THR A 266 -6.15 19.64 -6.98
C THR A 266 -6.41 19.45 -8.46
N ALA A 267 -5.49 19.89 -9.31
CA ALA A 267 -5.58 19.70 -10.74
C ALA A 267 -4.26 19.16 -11.28
N THR A 268 -4.32 18.34 -12.31
CA THR A 268 -3.16 17.92 -13.09
C THR A 268 -3.43 18.12 -14.58
N LEU A 269 -2.43 18.63 -15.28
CA LEU A 269 -2.48 18.90 -16.71
C LEU A 269 -1.33 18.16 -17.39
N ASN A 270 -1.67 17.36 -18.41
CA ASN A 270 -0.73 16.55 -19.19
C ASN A 270 0.24 15.73 -18.31
N PRO A 271 -0.26 14.93 -17.33
CA PRO A 271 0.60 14.24 -16.39
C PRO A 271 1.45 13.16 -17.06
N ASP A 272 2.63 12.92 -16.47
CA ASP A 272 3.48 11.78 -16.82
C ASP A 272 3.48 10.78 -15.64
N PHE A 273 2.68 9.74 -15.76
CA PHE A 273 2.52 8.72 -14.73
C PHE A 273 3.39 7.47 -14.92
N GLY A 274 4.05 7.31 -16.06
CA GLY A 274 4.67 6.04 -16.46
C GLY A 274 6.18 5.93 -16.30
N SER A 275 6.89 7.04 -16.02
CA SER A 275 8.33 7.07 -16.28
C SER A 275 9.24 6.74 -15.10
N VAL A 276 8.75 6.67 -13.86
CA VAL A 276 9.62 6.66 -12.67
C VAL A 276 9.61 5.36 -11.86
N GLU A 277 8.50 4.66 -11.74
CA GLU A 277 8.43 3.40 -11.00
C GLU A 277 7.68 2.32 -11.79
N SER A 278 8.32 1.15 -11.95
CA SER A 278 7.66 -0.03 -12.50
C SER A 278 6.93 -0.81 -11.40
N ASP A 279 5.84 -1.46 -11.77
CA ASP A 279 5.16 -2.42 -10.90
C ASP A 279 5.93 -3.76 -10.85
N ASP A 280 5.65 -4.58 -9.84
CA ASP A 280 6.26 -5.90 -9.70
C ASP A 280 5.89 -6.83 -10.87
N VAL A 281 6.84 -7.66 -11.27
CA VAL A 281 6.61 -8.66 -12.30
C VAL A 281 5.74 -9.79 -11.77
N ILE A 282 4.52 -9.89 -12.27
CA ILE A 282 3.57 -10.96 -11.93
C ILE A 282 3.21 -11.74 -13.20
N VAL A 283 3.36 -13.06 -13.16
CA VAL A 283 2.81 -13.96 -14.17
C VAL A 283 1.45 -14.44 -13.70
N ASN A 284 0.40 -13.92 -14.29
CA ASN A 284 -0.98 -14.28 -13.99
C ASN A 284 -1.61 -14.98 -15.19
N LEU A 285 -1.92 -16.27 -15.04
CA LEU A 285 -2.70 -17.08 -16.01
C LEU A 285 -4.04 -17.50 -15.41
N ASP A 286 -4.38 -17.04 -14.22
CA ASP A 286 -5.64 -17.29 -13.54
C ASP A 286 -6.79 -16.47 -14.17
N ALA A 287 -8.02 -16.75 -13.74
CA ALA A 287 -9.20 -16.02 -14.18
C ALA A 287 -9.37 -14.66 -13.48
N PHE A 288 -8.55 -14.35 -12.48
CA PHE A 288 -8.65 -13.13 -11.67
C PHE A 288 -7.66 -12.08 -12.13
N GLU A 289 -8.10 -10.83 -12.18
CA GLU A 289 -7.23 -9.68 -12.40
C GLU A 289 -6.27 -9.45 -11.22
N THR A 290 -5.10 -8.89 -11.49
CA THR A 290 -4.13 -8.50 -10.45
C THR A 290 -4.35 -7.05 -10.06
N TYR A 291 -4.54 -6.78 -8.77
CA TYR A 291 -4.61 -5.41 -8.24
C TYR A 291 -3.21 -4.81 -8.06
N TYR A 292 -3.04 -3.57 -8.47
CA TYR A 292 -1.86 -2.76 -8.20
C TYR A 292 -2.26 -1.52 -7.41
N ALA A 293 -1.59 -1.27 -6.30
CA ALA A 293 -1.82 -0.09 -5.47
C ALA A 293 -1.49 1.20 -6.23
N GLU A 294 -2.19 2.29 -5.91
CA GLU A 294 -1.93 3.61 -6.48
C GLU A 294 -0.59 4.17 -5.98
N LYS A 295 0.19 4.79 -6.87
CA LYS A 295 1.48 5.42 -6.56
C LYS A 295 1.57 6.87 -7.04
N ARG A 296 0.60 7.35 -7.81
CA ARG A 296 0.59 8.68 -8.41
C ARG A 296 0.07 9.71 -7.41
N SER A 297 0.92 10.68 -7.06
CA SER A 297 0.65 11.65 -6.00
C SER A 297 -0.66 12.43 -6.17
N PHE A 298 -1.07 12.75 -7.40
CA PHE A 298 -2.35 13.40 -7.67
C PHE A 298 -3.54 12.63 -7.12
N PHE A 299 -3.58 11.30 -7.30
CA PHE A 299 -4.69 10.47 -6.86
C PHE A 299 -4.65 10.17 -5.37
N LEU A 300 -3.47 10.13 -4.76
CA LEU A 300 -3.27 9.82 -3.35
C LEU A 300 -3.73 10.96 -2.43
N GLU A 301 -3.49 12.21 -2.80
CA GLU A 301 -3.90 13.36 -2.00
C GLU A 301 -5.43 13.46 -1.90
N GLY A 302 -6.00 13.44 -0.69
CA GLY A 302 -7.44 13.50 -0.46
C GLY A 302 -8.21 12.23 -0.90
N GLN A 303 -7.53 11.09 -1.09
CA GLN A 303 -8.16 9.83 -1.48
C GLN A 303 -9.06 9.27 -0.39
N GLU A 304 -8.80 9.58 0.86
CA GLU A 304 -9.48 9.02 2.02
C GLU A 304 -11.00 9.23 2.02
N ILE A 305 -11.49 10.29 1.38
CA ILE A 305 -12.94 10.52 1.30
C ILE A 305 -13.65 9.52 0.39
N PHE A 306 -12.94 8.96 -0.60
CA PHE A 306 -13.50 8.03 -1.58
C PHE A 306 -13.43 6.56 -1.13
N ILE A 307 -12.89 6.27 0.05
CA ILE A 307 -12.89 4.94 0.63
C ILE A 307 -14.25 4.70 1.28
N THR A 308 -15.02 3.76 0.73
CA THR A 308 -16.40 3.51 1.14
C THR A 308 -16.56 2.30 2.05
N SER A 309 -15.52 1.46 2.17
CA SER A 309 -15.59 0.25 2.99
C SER A 309 -14.17 -0.17 3.43
N PRO A 310 -14.02 -0.90 4.54
CA PRO A 310 -12.74 -1.46 4.94
C PRO A 310 -12.19 -2.49 3.92
N ARG A 311 -13.04 -3.01 3.02
CA ARG A 311 -12.65 -3.94 1.95
C ARG A 311 -11.92 -3.24 0.80
N ALA A 312 -11.95 -1.90 0.74
CA ALA A 312 -11.19 -1.12 -0.24
C ALA A 312 -9.70 -1.00 0.09
N GLY A 313 -9.30 -1.33 1.33
CA GLY A 313 -7.91 -1.30 1.75
C GLY A 313 -7.07 -2.41 1.14
N ASP A 314 -5.84 -2.09 0.76
CA ASP A 314 -4.85 -3.06 0.30
C ASP A 314 -4.20 -3.76 1.50
N ASP A 315 -4.89 -4.71 2.11
CA ASP A 315 -4.31 -5.62 3.12
C ASP A 315 -3.28 -6.58 2.49
N GLY A 316 -3.10 -6.53 1.19
CA GLY A 316 -2.23 -7.35 0.36
C GLY A 316 -0.98 -6.67 -0.16
N GLY A 317 -0.62 -5.47 0.34
CA GLY A 317 0.56 -4.73 -0.12
C GLY A 317 1.85 -5.54 -0.15
N PRO A 318 2.83 -5.17 -1.00
CA PRO A 318 4.06 -5.94 -1.21
C PRO A 318 4.91 -6.09 0.06
N SER A 319 4.71 -5.28 1.10
CA SER A 319 5.38 -5.41 2.40
C SER A 319 4.91 -6.61 3.23
N ASN A 320 3.77 -7.21 2.89
CA ASN A 320 3.26 -8.46 3.47
C ASN A 320 3.35 -9.64 2.51
N ALA A 321 4.23 -9.57 1.53
CA ALA A 321 4.53 -10.67 0.63
C ALA A 321 5.15 -11.86 1.39
N GLY A 322 4.28 -12.61 2.03
CA GLY A 322 4.51 -14.03 2.14
C GLY A 322 4.51 -14.63 0.74
N PRO A 323 5.04 -15.85 0.54
CA PRO A 323 5.13 -16.45 -0.78
C PRO A 323 3.79 -16.34 -1.49
N ARG A 324 3.81 -15.81 -2.71
CA ARG A 324 2.66 -15.64 -3.58
C ARG A 324 1.87 -16.95 -3.60
N GLY A 325 0.64 -16.96 -3.09
CA GLY A 325 -0.23 -18.13 -3.09
C GLY A 325 -0.94 -18.46 -1.80
N SER A 326 -0.67 -17.81 -0.67
CA SER A 326 -1.55 -17.95 0.48
C SER A 326 -2.80 -17.10 0.27
N GLY A 327 -3.85 -17.69 -0.29
CA GLY A 327 -5.14 -17.04 -0.57
C GLY A 327 -5.93 -16.61 0.68
N ALA A 328 -5.26 -16.34 1.78
CA ALA A 328 -5.88 -15.95 3.05
C ALA A 328 -6.25 -14.47 3.13
N ARG A 329 -5.62 -13.60 2.32
CA ARG A 329 -6.01 -12.19 2.21
C ARG A 329 -6.54 -11.92 0.81
N GLY A 330 -7.78 -11.46 0.73
CA GLY A 330 -8.43 -11.16 -0.55
C GLY A 330 -7.82 -9.93 -1.21
N GLN A 331 -7.87 -9.87 -2.52
CA GLN A 331 -7.72 -8.62 -3.25
C GLN A 331 -8.81 -7.64 -2.79
N PRO A 332 -8.59 -6.31 -2.85
CA PRO A 332 -9.59 -5.34 -2.43
C PRO A 332 -10.89 -5.46 -3.23
N THR A 333 -11.98 -4.98 -2.63
CA THR A 333 -13.23 -4.73 -3.33
C THR A 333 -13.58 -3.27 -3.13
N THR A 334 -13.53 -2.48 -4.19
CA THR A 334 -13.67 -1.03 -4.14
C THR A 334 -14.42 -0.49 -5.34
N MET A 335 -15.23 0.54 -5.14
CA MET A 335 -15.88 1.29 -6.23
C MET A 335 -14.88 2.17 -7.00
N LEU A 336 -13.71 2.45 -6.42
CA LEU A 336 -12.70 3.30 -7.02
C LEU A 336 -11.35 2.59 -7.06
N ASN A 337 -10.86 2.37 -8.27
CA ASN A 337 -9.49 2.00 -8.58
C ASN A 337 -8.92 3.05 -9.53
N THR A 338 -8.20 4.01 -9.01
CA THR A 338 -7.65 5.11 -9.81
C THR A 338 -6.68 4.65 -10.89
N ARG A 339 -6.13 3.41 -10.79
CA ARG A 339 -5.31 2.79 -11.83
C ARG A 339 -6.05 2.53 -13.14
N ARG A 340 -7.40 2.58 -13.15
CA ARG A 340 -8.20 2.53 -14.39
C ARG A 340 -8.00 3.79 -15.23
N ILE A 341 -7.79 4.95 -14.59
CA ILE A 341 -7.49 6.22 -15.27
C ILE A 341 -6.07 6.18 -15.83
N GLY A 342 -5.92 6.35 -17.14
CA GLY A 342 -4.64 6.21 -17.84
C GLY A 342 -4.20 4.76 -18.02
N ALA A 343 -5.07 3.77 -17.82
CA ALA A 343 -4.79 2.38 -18.18
C ALA A 343 -4.82 2.20 -19.71
N SER A 344 -4.34 1.05 -20.20
CA SER A 344 -4.45 0.72 -21.62
C SER A 344 -5.91 0.76 -22.08
N PRO A 345 -6.23 1.39 -23.21
CA PRO A 345 -7.59 1.40 -23.76
C PRO A 345 -8.05 0.01 -24.18
N ASP A 346 -9.36 -0.22 -24.15
CA ASP A 346 -9.96 -1.41 -24.70
C ASP A 346 -10.23 -1.22 -26.19
N TYR A 347 -9.44 -1.91 -27.02
CA TYR A 347 -9.59 -1.84 -28.47
C TYR A 347 -10.54 -2.91 -29.00
N VAL A 348 -11.46 -2.54 -29.86
CA VAL A 348 -12.25 -3.49 -30.65
C VAL A 348 -11.39 -4.00 -31.80
N LEU A 349 -10.72 -5.14 -31.61
CA LEU A 349 -9.75 -5.67 -32.53
C LEU A 349 -10.40 -6.43 -33.70
N PRO A 350 -10.11 -6.08 -34.97
CA PRO A 350 -10.64 -6.79 -36.13
C PRO A 350 -10.00 -8.19 -36.27
N THR A 351 -10.82 -9.17 -36.63
CA THR A 351 -10.37 -10.55 -36.82
C THR A 351 -9.33 -10.68 -37.93
N GLY A 352 -8.25 -11.42 -37.67
CA GLY A 352 -7.21 -11.70 -38.70
C GLY A 352 -6.14 -10.60 -38.81
N VAL A 353 -6.18 -9.57 -37.97
CA VAL A 353 -5.14 -8.56 -37.90
C VAL A 353 -4.21 -8.88 -36.70
N LYS A 354 -2.91 -8.77 -36.91
CA LYS A 354 -1.89 -8.94 -35.87
C LYS A 354 -1.42 -7.58 -35.39
N PHE A 355 -1.48 -7.39 -34.09
CA PHE A 355 -0.99 -6.20 -33.39
C PHE A 355 0.23 -6.53 -32.55
N ASP A 356 1.10 -5.54 -32.33
CA ASP A 356 2.21 -5.66 -31.36
C ASP A 356 1.63 -5.68 -29.95
N PRO A 357 1.91 -6.71 -29.13
CA PRO A 357 1.45 -6.75 -27.74
C PRO A 357 1.92 -5.56 -26.89
N VAL A 358 3.04 -4.93 -27.25
CA VAL A 358 3.54 -3.73 -26.58
C VAL A 358 2.65 -2.53 -26.87
N ASP A 359 2.17 -2.38 -28.11
CA ASP A 359 1.26 -1.28 -28.47
C ASP A 359 -0.12 -1.46 -27.82
N LEU A 360 -0.61 -2.70 -27.75
CA LEU A 360 -1.86 -3.02 -27.02
C LEU A 360 -1.79 -2.71 -25.53
N GLY A 361 -0.61 -2.78 -24.94
CA GLY A 361 -0.38 -2.51 -23.52
C GLY A 361 0.00 -1.05 -23.19
N ARG A 362 0.00 -0.14 -24.19
CA ARG A 362 0.32 1.27 -23.92
C ARG A 362 -0.77 1.94 -23.10
N PRO A 363 -0.42 2.68 -22.03
CA PRO A 363 -1.36 3.52 -21.30
C PRO A 363 -2.01 4.58 -22.21
N ALA A 364 -3.26 4.92 -21.93
CA ALA A 364 -3.93 6.07 -22.53
C ALA A 364 -3.29 7.37 -22.02
N ASP A 365 -3.24 8.37 -22.88
CA ASP A 365 -2.77 9.70 -22.52
C ASP A 365 -3.85 10.45 -21.75
N LEU A 366 -3.56 10.81 -20.49
CA LEU A 366 -4.44 11.63 -19.68
C LEU A 366 -4.21 13.10 -20.01
N MET A 367 -5.25 13.78 -20.54
CA MET A 367 -5.18 15.20 -20.84
C MET A 367 -5.19 16.05 -19.57
N ALA A 368 -6.15 15.78 -18.70
CA ALA A 368 -6.34 16.52 -17.45
C ALA A 368 -7.12 15.71 -16.43
N ALA A 369 -6.87 16.00 -15.14
CA ALA A 369 -7.76 15.58 -14.07
C ALA A 369 -7.89 16.69 -13.02
N PHE A 370 -9.07 16.73 -12.41
CA PHE A 370 -9.44 17.70 -11.38
C PHE A 370 -10.07 16.98 -10.19
N LYS A 371 -9.68 17.38 -8.98
CA LYS A 371 -10.24 16.85 -7.76
C LYS A 371 -10.54 17.98 -6.77
N LEU A 372 -11.72 17.92 -6.17
CA LEU A 372 -12.15 18.81 -5.10
C LEU A 372 -12.54 17.97 -3.90
N THR A 373 -12.01 18.31 -2.74
CA THR A 373 -12.40 17.71 -1.46
C THR A 373 -12.65 18.80 -0.43
N GLY A 374 -13.64 18.59 0.43
CA GLY A 374 -13.96 19.60 1.43
C GLY A 374 -14.81 19.05 2.58
N GLN A 375 -14.95 19.89 3.60
CA GLN A 375 -15.77 19.61 4.78
C GLN A 375 -16.52 20.88 5.20
N SER A 376 -17.79 20.71 5.54
CA SER A 376 -18.63 21.77 6.13
C SER A 376 -19.41 21.17 7.31
N GLY A 377 -19.02 21.55 8.52
CA GLY A 377 -19.54 20.91 9.72
C GLY A 377 -19.31 19.38 9.71
N ASN A 378 -20.40 18.63 9.82
CA ASN A 378 -20.37 17.16 9.82
C ASN A 378 -20.45 16.55 8.39
N LEU A 379 -20.55 17.35 7.35
CA LEU A 379 -20.62 16.88 5.96
C LEU A 379 -19.24 17.01 5.30
N ARG A 380 -18.69 15.88 4.84
CA ARG A 380 -17.54 15.83 3.95
C ARG A 380 -18.02 15.54 2.53
N TYR A 381 -17.36 16.13 1.56
CA TYR A 381 -17.72 15.97 0.14
C TYR A 381 -16.48 15.91 -0.73
N GLY A 382 -16.59 15.20 -1.85
CA GLY A 382 -15.51 15.08 -2.83
C GLY A 382 -16.03 14.87 -4.24
N THR A 383 -15.29 15.35 -5.22
CA THR A 383 -15.47 14.99 -6.62
C THR A 383 -14.11 14.82 -7.30
N LEU A 384 -14.05 13.92 -8.27
CA LEU A 384 -12.91 13.75 -9.16
C LEU A 384 -13.45 13.60 -10.57
N VAL A 385 -12.80 14.31 -11.51
CA VAL A 385 -13.06 14.21 -12.94
C VAL A 385 -11.73 14.03 -13.66
N ALA A 386 -11.67 13.15 -14.66
CA ALA A 386 -10.47 12.91 -15.45
C ALA A 386 -10.87 12.61 -16.90
N THR A 387 -10.09 13.11 -17.87
CA THR A 387 -10.35 12.97 -19.31
C THR A 387 -9.11 12.45 -20.01
N GLU A 388 -9.25 11.36 -20.74
CA GLU A 388 -8.22 10.74 -21.60
C GLU A 388 -8.36 11.23 -23.05
N ASP A 389 -7.26 11.18 -23.79
CA ASP A 389 -7.22 11.43 -25.24
C ASP A 389 -7.53 10.13 -26.00
N ASP A 390 -7.99 10.29 -27.25
CA ASP A 390 -8.16 9.16 -28.17
C ASP A 390 -6.84 8.43 -28.40
N SER A 391 -6.92 7.12 -28.48
CA SER A 391 -5.75 6.26 -28.67
C SER A 391 -5.82 5.52 -30.00
N GLN A 392 -4.65 5.31 -30.60
CA GLN A 392 -4.54 4.63 -31.90
C GLN A 392 -3.46 3.57 -31.87
N ILE A 393 -3.76 2.40 -32.46
CA ILE A 393 -2.79 1.33 -32.67
C ILE A 393 -2.78 0.87 -34.13
N ARG A 394 -1.63 0.39 -34.56
CA ARG A 394 -1.45 -0.13 -35.93
C ARG A 394 -1.17 -1.62 -35.88
N GLY A 395 -1.97 -2.36 -36.66
CA GLY A 395 -1.79 -3.79 -36.89
C GLY A 395 -1.48 -4.09 -38.36
N ARG A 396 -1.28 -5.38 -38.67
CA ARG A 396 -1.09 -5.89 -40.03
C ARG A 396 -2.07 -7.01 -40.30
N ASP A 397 -2.73 -6.93 -41.47
CA ASP A 397 -3.59 -8.01 -41.96
C ASP A 397 -2.79 -9.18 -42.54
N ALA A 398 -3.45 -10.24 -43.00
CA ALA A 398 -2.80 -11.40 -43.60
C ALA A 398 -2.06 -11.08 -44.92
N ALA A 399 -2.40 -9.98 -45.60
CA ALA A 399 -1.72 -9.49 -46.81
C ALA A 399 -0.61 -8.47 -46.46
N ASN A 400 -0.29 -8.28 -45.16
CA ASN A 400 0.71 -7.34 -44.64
C ASN A 400 0.35 -5.85 -44.86
N ASN A 401 -0.93 -5.52 -45.09
CA ASN A 401 -1.39 -4.14 -45.13
C ASN A 401 -1.51 -3.58 -43.72
N SER A 402 -1.25 -2.28 -43.54
CA SER A 402 -1.43 -1.58 -42.27
C SER A 402 -2.92 -1.35 -42.01
N VAL A 403 -3.35 -1.77 -40.83
CA VAL A 403 -4.72 -1.55 -40.32
C VAL A 403 -4.61 -0.66 -39.09
N LEU A 404 -5.28 0.51 -39.13
CA LEU A 404 -5.38 1.41 -37.96
C LEU A 404 -6.64 1.08 -37.17
N VAL A 405 -6.51 0.97 -35.86
CA VAL A 405 -7.62 0.83 -34.92
C VAL A 405 -7.55 1.97 -33.93
N GLU A 406 -8.68 2.64 -33.76
CA GLU A 406 -8.85 3.74 -32.83
C GLU A 406 -9.68 3.27 -31.62
N ALA A 407 -9.36 3.80 -30.45
CA ALA A 407 -10.16 3.71 -29.25
C ALA A 407 -10.48 5.13 -28.79
N GLU A 408 -11.75 5.40 -28.53
CA GLU A 408 -12.20 6.68 -27.99
C GLU A 408 -11.64 6.88 -26.56
N GLY A 409 -11.25 8.11 -26.25
CA GLY A 409 -10.82 8.51 -24.91
C GLY A 409 -11.96 8.36 -23.89
N ARG A 410 -11.60 8.07 -22.66
CA ARG A 410 -12.56 7.83 -21.58
C ARG A 410 -12.66 9.05 -20.67
N ASP A 411 -13.90 9.36 -20.26
CA ASP A 411 -14.21 10.37 -19.26
C ASP A 411 -14.63 9.70 -17.94
N PHE A 412 -13.97 10.06 -16.86
CA PHE A 412 -14.19 9.53 -15.53
C PHE A 412 -14.77 10.60 -14.61
N MET A 413 -15.81 10.28 -13.88
CA MET A 413 -16.41 11.16 -12.88
C MET A 413 -16.74 10.42 -11.59
N ILE A 414 -16.43 11.04 -10.45
CA ILE A 414 -16.78 10.57 -9.11
C ILE A 414 -17.44 11.69 -8.33
N GLY A 415 -18.52 11.36 -7.64
CA GLY A 415 -19.16 12.20 -6.64
C GLY A 415 -19.28 11.48 -5.31
N ARG A 416 -18.94 12.15 -4.22
CA ARG A 416 -18.98 11.62 -2.85
C ARG A 416 -19.61 12.61 -1.88
N LEU A 417 -20.52 12.11 -1.04
CA LEU A 417 -21.07 12.81 0.13
C LEU A 417 -20.96 11.86 1.34
N LEU A 418 -20.45 12.35 2.47
CA LEU A 418 -20.28 11.60 3.70
C LEU A 418 -20.65 12.45 4.90
N TYR A 419 -21.72 12.08 5.57
CA TYR A 419 -22.12 12.69 6.85
C TYR A 419 -21.51 11.90 8.01
N GLU A 420 -20.76 12.57 8.89
CA GLU A 420 -20.08 11.95 10.02
C GLU A 420 -20.41 12.68 11.32
N ASN A 421 -20.63 11.90 12.39
CA ASN A 421 -20.91 12.43 13.73
C ASN A 421 -20.13 11.64 14.78
N THR A 422 -19.33 12.35 15.54
CA THR A 422 -18.53 11.81 16.67
C THR A 422 -19.02 12.29 18.03
N ASN A 423 -20.11 13.05 18.10
CA ASN A 423 -20.69 13.54 19.34
C ASN A 423 -21.14 12.39 20.23
N GLY A 424 -20.73 12.43 21.50
CA GLY A 424 -21.00 11.35 22.48
C GLY A 424 -20.00 10.21 22.45
N GLY A 425 -18.89 10.38 21.76
CA GLY A 425 -17.85 9.36 21.55
C GLY A 425 -18.19 8.35 20.44
N GLY A 426 -17.18 7.65 19.95
CA GLY A 426 -17.31 6.77 18.82
C GLY A 426 -17.54 7.52 17.50
N ARG A 427 -17.99 6.80 16.46
CA ARG A 427 -18.26 7.35 15.13
C ARG A 427 -19.56 6.78 14.57
N ARG A 428 -20.35 7.63 13.92
CA ARG A 428 -21.52 7.24 13.13
C ARG A 428 -21.44 7.99 11.81
N ALA A 429 -21.39 7.25 10.71
CA ALA A 429 -21.32 7.87 9.40
C ALA A 429 -22.27 7.20 8.42
N LEU A 430 -22.78 8.00 7.49
CA LEU A 430 -23.58 7.58 6.36
C LEU A 430 -23.07 8.29 5.11
N GLY A 431 -22.74 7.51 4.10
CA GLY A 431 -22.16 7.99 2.87
C GLY A 431 -22.94 7.60 1.63
N TRP A 432 -22.74 8.37 0.58
CA TRP A 432 -23.17 8.05 -0.77
C TRP A 432 -22.05 8.38 -1.74
N MET A 433 -21.79 7.48 -2.68
CA MET A 433 -20.79 7.66 -3.74
C MET A 433 -21.38 7.23 -5.07
N THR A 434 -21.02 7.94 -6.13
CA THR A 434 -21.28 7.52 -7.51
C THR A 434 -19.98 7.58 -8.29
N THR A 435 -19.80 6.60 -9.17
CA THR A 435 -18.74 6.59 -10.19
C THR A 435 -19.39 6.46 -11.55
N GLN A 436 -18.86 7.18 -12.53
CA GLN A 436 -19.33 7.20 -13.91
C GLN A 436 -18.14 7.13 -14.85
N LEU A 437 -18.23 6.27 -15.84
CA LEU A 437 -17.34 6.15 -16.97
C LEU A 437 -18.14 6.38 -18.23
N GLU A 438 -17.69 7.29 -19.09
CA GLU A 438 -18.25 7.54 -20.41
C GLU A 438 -17.16 7.39 -21.46
N GLY A 439 -17.52 6.92 -22.66
CA GLY A 439 -16.57 6.65 -23.74
C GLY A 439 -15.90 5.27 -23.65
N GLY A 440 -14.98 4.99 -24.58
CA GLY A 440 -14.38 3.67 -24.71
C GLY A 440 -15.35 2.64 -25.31
N VAL A 441 -15.37 1.42 -24.77
CA VAL A 441 -16.20 0.32 -25.30
C VAL A 441 -17.60 0.33 -24.69
N ALA A 442 -17.75 0.78 -23.44
CA ALA A 442 -19.03 0.76 -22.72
C ALA A 442 -19.11 1.87 -21.66
N ASP A 443 -20.32 2.42 -21.51
CA ASP A 443 -20.62 3.34 -20.42
C ASP A 443 -20.98 2.56 -19.16
N ALA A 444 -20.45 3.01 -18.02
CA ALA A 444 -20.66 2.39 -16.72
C ALA A 444 -21.04 3.43 -15.65
N THR A 445 -22.04 3.11 -14.84
CA THR A 445 -22.42 3.90 -13.67
C THR A 445 -22.59 2.99 -12.46
N VAL A 446 -21.92 3.35 -11.35
CA VAL A 446 -22.07 2.60 -10.09
C VAL A 446 -22.46 3.56 -8.97
N HIS A 447 -23.49 3.20 -8.20
CA HIS A 447 -23.90 3.90 -6.99
C HIS A 447 -23.63 3.04 -5.77
N GLY A 448 -23.10 3.65 -4.70
CA GLY A 448 -22.91 3.02 -3.41
C GLY A 448 -23.47 3.85 -2.26
N VAL A 449 -24.06 3.19 -1.29
CA VAL A 449 -24.44 3.79 0.00
C VAL A 449 -23.72 3.01 1.08
N ASP A 450 -22.98 3.70 1.95
CA ASP A 450 -22.18 3.09 3.00
C ASP A 450 -22.54 3.65 4.38
N MET A 451 -22.42 2.80 5.37
CA MET A 451 -22.64 3.09 6.78
C MET A 451 -21.43 2.63 7.60
N HIS A 452 -20.99 3.50 8.50
CA HIS A 452 -19.90 3.19 9.44
C HIS A 452 -20.32 3.47 10.87
N TYR A 453 -20.05 2.54 11.75
CA TYR A 453 -20.30 2.65 13.17
C TYR A 453 -19.10 2.18 13.98
N PHE A 454 -18.65 3.04 14.87
CA PHE A 454 -17.65 2.73 15.90
C PHE A 454 -18.21 3.09 17.25
N SER A 455 -18.27 2.14 18.18
CA SER A 455 -18.89 2.35 19.48
C SER A 455 -18.06 3.25 20.39
N PRO A 456 -18.69 4.01 21.30
CA PRO A 456 -17.98 4.88 22.24
C PRO A 456 -16.99 4.15 23.17
N ASP A 457 -17.23 2.88 23.47
CA ASP A 457 -16.34 2.03 24.26
C ASP A 457 -15.26 1.33 23.41
N ALA A 458 -15.16 1.67 22.13
CA ALA A 458 -14.21 1.14 21.16
C ALA A 458 -14.25 -0.39 20.97
N ARG A 459 -15.35 -1.07 21.37
CA ARG A 459 -15.47 -2.53 21.27
C ARG A 459 -16.11 -3.02 19.97
N TRP A 460 -16.96 -2.19 19.36
CA TRP A 460 -17.69 -2.55 18.15
C TRP A 460 -17.31 -1.67 17.01
N VAL A 461 -16.93 -2.29 15.90
CA VAL A 461 -16.75 -1.63 14.59
C VAL A 461 -17.68 -2.34 13.63
N THR A 462 -18.53 -1.58 12.93
CA THR A 462 -19.48 -2.14 11.96
C THR A 462 -19.48 -1.28 10.72
N ASP A 463 -19.31 -1.90 9.58
CA ASP A 463 -19.34 -1.30 8.27
C ASP A 463 -20.34 -2.04 7.40
N ALA A 464 -21.11 -1.30 6.60
CA ALA A 464 -22.02 -1.87 5.62
C ALA A 464 -22.03 -1.04 4.35
N GLN A 465 -22.20 -1.68 3.20
CA GLN A 465 -22.30 -1.01 1.92
C GLN A 465 -23.33 -1.69 1.03
N LEU A 466 -24.12 -0.86 0.37
CA LEU A 466 -25.05 -1.28 -0.71
C LEU A 466 -24.50 -0.75 -2.03
N LEU A 467 -24.53 -1.58 -3.06
CA LEU A 467 -24.05 -1.28 -4.40
C LEU A 467 -25.13 -1.51 -5.43
N ASN A 468 -25.16 -0.63 -6.44
CA ASN A 468 -25.95 -0.81 -7.65
C ASN A 468 -25.13 -0.36 -8.84
N SER A 469 -25.00 -1.20 -9.85
CA SER A 469 -24.31 -0.90 -11.11
C SER A 469 -25.28 -0.89 -12.27
N HIS A 470 -24.95 -0.09 -13.27
CA HIS A 470 -25.60 -0.07 -14.57
C HIS A 470 -24.51 0.02 -15.65
N VAL A 471 -24.29 -1.09 -16.34
CA VAL A 471 -23.23 -1.26 -17.36
C VAL A 471 -23.84 -1.93 -18.58
N GLU A 472 -23.62 -1.37 -19.78
CA GLU A 472 -24.15 -1.91 -21.05
C GLU A 472 -25.67 -2.22 -21.02
N GLY A 473 -26.47 -1.45 -20.30
CA GLY A 473 -27.89 -1.64 -20.18
C GLY A 473 -28.31 -2.75 -19.21
N LYS A 474 -27.38 -3.40 -18.51
CA LYS A 474 -27.64 -4.36 -17.44
C LYS A 474 -27.51 -3.68 -16.08
N SER A 475 -28.38 -4.05 -15.15
CA SER A 475 -28.32 -3.54 -13.78
C SER A 475 -28.05 -4.70 -12.82
N GLY A 476 -27.10 -4.48 -11.93
CA GLY A 476 -26.74 -5.41 -10.88
C GLY A 476 -26.75 -4.75 -9.50
N SER A 477 -26.83 -5.56 -8.45
CA SER A 477 -26.81 -5.09 -7.07
C SER A 477 -25.95 -5.97 -6.18
N GLY A 478 -25.43 -5.35 -5.14
CA GLY A 478 -24.61 -6.05 -4.13
C GLY A 478 -24.68 -5.39 -2.78
N MET A 479 -24.24 -6.11 -1.76
CA MET A 479 -24.08 -5.58 -0.42
C MET A 479 -22.93 -6.25 0.33
N PHE A 480 -22.34 -5.50 1.24
CA PHE A 480 -21.35 -5.97 2.21
C PHE A 480 -21.79 -5.65 3.62
N PHE A 481 -21.37 -6.48 4.54
CA PHE A 481 -21.47 -6.26 5.96
C PHE A 481 -20.23 -6.81 6.65
N ASP A 482 -19.53 -5.96 7.41
CA ASP A 482 -18.37 -6.32 8.19
C ASP A 482 -18.53 -5.83 9.63
N MET A 483 -18.30 -6.68 10.60
CA MET A 483 -18.42 -6.37 12.01
C MET A 483 -17.24 -6.94 12.79
N SER A 484 -16.60 -6.11 13.59
CA SER A 484 -15.55 -6.52 14.53
C SER A 484 -16.01 -6.27 15.96
N PHE A 485 -15.82 -7.28 16.81
CA PHE A 485 -16.07 -7.19 18.25
C PHE A 485 -14.80 -7.53 19.03
N LEU A 486 -14.42 -6.64 19.94
CA LEU A 486 -13.26 -6.77 20.79
C LEU A 486 -13.69 -6.83 22.25
N PRO A 487 -13.94 -8.02 22.79
CA PRO A 487 -14.37 -8.19 24.19
C PRO A 487 -13.32 -7.70 25.18
N GLN A 488 -12.05 -7.85 24.82
CA GLN A 488 -10.89 -7.43 25.61
C GLN A 488 -9.70 -7.18 24.70
N ARG A 489 -8.70 -6.44 25.20
CA ARG A 489 -7.45 -6.20 24.49
C ARG A 489 -6.82 -7.50 24.03
N GLY A 490 -6.36 -7.53 22.77
CA GLY A 490 -5.73 -8.69 22.13
C GLY A 490 -6.69 -9.77 21.64
N THR A 491 -8.00 -9.68 21.89
CA THR A 491 -8.98 -10.64 21.39
C THR A 491 -9.93 -9.96 20.42
N THR A 492 -10.07 -10.50 19.21
CA THR A 492 -10.94 -9.97 18.17
C THR A 492 -11.81 -11.06 17.59
N HIS A 493 -13.09 -10.77 17.44
CA HIS A 493 -14.05 -11.54 16.63
C HIS A 493 -14.44 -10.68 15.43
N ARG A 494 -14.31 -11.21 14.23
CA ARG A 494 -14.75 -10.55 12.99
C ARG A 494 -15.81 -11.40 12.32
N PHE A 495 -16.86 -10.74 11.88
CA PHE A 495 -17.93 -11.33 11.08
C PHE A 495 -18.01 -10.58 9.76
N GLY A 496 -18.01 -11.27 8.65
CA GLY A 496 -18.20 -10.71 7.32
C GLY A 496 -19.33 -11.39 6.61
N GLY A 497 -20.07 -10.62 5.80
CA GLY A 497 -21.10 -11.14 4.92
C GLY A 497 -21.08 -10.39 3.60
N GLU A 498 -21.47 -11.07 2.51
CA GLU A 498 -21.63 -10.44 1.21
C GLU A 498 -22.73 -11.08 0.39
N TYR A 499 -23.37 -10.26 -0.41
CA TYR A 499 -24.17 -10.64 -1.55
C TYR A 499 -23.71 -9.82 -2.75
N LEU A 500 -23.19 -10.45 -3.76
CA LEU A 500 -22.80 -9.85 -5.03
C LEU A 500 -23.58 -10.57 -6.13
N GLY A 501 -24.59 -9.91 -6.66
CA GLY A 501 -25.39 -10.47 -7.74
C GLY A 501 -24.58 -10.77 -8.98
N LYS A 502 -25.00 -11.72 -9.79
CA LYS A 502 -24.29 -12.14 -11.01
C LYS A 502 -24.16 -11.03 -12.07
N ASP A 503 -25.11 -10.09 -12.08
CA ASP A 503 -25.16 -8.98 -13.02
C ASP A 503 -24.55 -7.69 -12.42
N LEU A 504 -24.04 -7.74 -11.17
CA LEU A 504 -23.27 -6.63 -10.60
C LEU A 504 -21.95 -6.52 -11.35
N ASP A 505 -21.61 -5.33 -11.76
CA ASP A 505 -20.37 -4.99 -12.44
C ASP A 505 -19.83 -3.65 -11.92
N ILE A 506 -18.64 -3.66 -11.34
CA ILE A 506 -18.00 -2.48 -10.76
C ILE A 506 -16.55 -2.29 -11.21
N ASP A 507 -16.02 -3.15 -12.08
CA ASP A 507 -14.60 -3.17 -12.41
C ASP A 507 -14.19 -2.22 -13.55
N ASP A 508 -15.10 -1.59 -14.24
CA ASP A 508 -14.80 -0.52 -15.19
C ASP A 508 -14.08 0.66 -14.54
N PHE A 509 -14.49 1.05 -13.33
CA PHE A 509 -13.84 2.10 -12.56
C PHE A 509 -13.40 1.64 -11.15
N GLY A 510 -13.89 0.52 -10.71
CA GLY A 510 -13.57 -0.09 -9.43
C GLY A 510 -12.61 -1.27 -9.56
N PHE A 511 -12.66 -2.12 -8.55
CA PHE A 511 -11.96 -3.39 -8.52
C PHE A 511 -12.69 -4.38 -7.63
N TRP A 512 -12.80 -5.62 -8.07
CA TRP A 512 -13.31 -6.73 -7.30
C TRP A 512 -12.74 -8.06 -7.74
N ARG A 513 -13.00 -9.10 -6.98
CA ARG A 513 -12.52 -10.42 -7.33
C ARG A 513 -13.51 -11.16 -8.25
N ARG A 514 -14.81 -11.10 -7.96
CA ARG A 514 -15.86 -11.79 -8.70
C ARG A 514 -17.25 -11.25 -8.40
N ALA A 515 -18.16 -11.40 -9.37
CA ALA A 515 -19.60 -11.40 -9.20
C ALA A 515 -20.11 -12.77 -8.75
N ASP A 516 -21.43 -12.90 -8.64
CA ASP A 516 -22.12 -14.15 -8.32
C ASP A 516 -21.55 -14.81 -7.05
N SER A 517 -21.56 -14.05 -5.94
CA SER A 517 -20.99 -14.47 -4.66
C SER A 517 -21.90 -14.12 -3.51
N ILE A 518 -22.34 -15.11 -2.77
CA ILE A 518 -23.07 -14.97 -1.52
C ILE A 518 -22.23 -15.64 -0.45
N GLY A 519 -21.85 -14.94 0.63
CA GLY A 519 -20.90 -15.54 1.54
C GLY A 519 -20.94 -15.04 2.95
N LEU A 520 -20.40 -15.86 3.84
CA LEU A 520 -20.21 -15.58 5.25
C LEU A 520 -18.78 -15.91 5.65
N GLU A 521 -18.22 -15.05 6.52
CA GLU A 521 -16.91 -15.23 7.11
C GLU A 521 -16.98 -15.00 8.62
N TYR A 522 -16.23 -15.79 9.36
CA TYR A 522 -15.97 -15.56 10.77
C TYR A 522 -14.50 -15.78 11.08
N GLN A 523 -13.89 -14.83 11.81
CA GLN A 523 -12.52 -14.93 12.28
C GLN A 523 -12.47 -14.71 13.80
N TYR A 524 -11.73 -15.57 14.48
CA TYR A 524 -11.29 -15.39 15.85
C TYR A 524 -9.78 -15.17 15.88
N LYS A 525 -9.32 -14.07 16.50
CA LYS A 525 -7.89 -13.74 16.59
C LYS A 525 -7.53 -13.40 18.04
N VAL A 526 -6.40 -13.93 18.51
CA VAL A 526 -5.82 -13.63 19.83
C VAL A 526 -4.37 -13.26 19.67
N SER A 527 -3.98 -12.12 20.24
CA SER A 527 -2.60 -11.64 20.34
C SER A 527 -2.22 -11.53 21.82
N GLU A 528 -1.09 -12.12 22.19
CA GLU A 528 -0.58 -12.21 23.57
C GLU A 528 0.88 -11.78 23.58
N SER A 529 1.30 -11.09 24.62
CA SER A 529 2.68 -10.61 24.79
C SER A 529 3.22 -11.00 26.19
N ASN A 530 4.53 -10.89 26.34
CA ASN A 530 5.24 -11.19 27.59
C ASN A 530 5.02 -12.62 28.12
N LEU A 531 5.13 -13.59 27.20
CA LEU A 531 5.01 -15.01 27.54
C LEU A 531 6.38 -15.56 27.96
N GLU A 532 6.40 -16.59 28.81
CA GLU A 532 7.64 -17.20 29.33
C GLU A 532 8.59 -17.66 28.22
N ARG A 533 8.04 -18.25 27.15
CA ARG A 533 8.85 -18.82 26.01
C ARG A 533 8.93 -17.90 24.82
N TYR A 534 8.02 -16.95 24.70
CA TYR A 534 7.89 -16.09 23.51
C TYR A 534 7.71 -14.64 23.95
N ARG A 535 8.26 -13.75 23.22
CA ARG A 535 8.05 -12.31 23.37
C ARG A 535 6.60 -11.92 23.05
N SER A 536 6.10 -12.47 21.94
CA SER A 536 4.69 -12.35 21.58
C SER A 536 4.21 -13.55 20.75
N ARG A 537 2.92 -13.75 20.75
CA ARG A 537 2.24 -14.77 19.96
C ARG A 537 0.91 -14.24 19.44
N THR A 538 0.65 -14.44 18.15
CA THR A 538 -0.66 -14.21 17.54
C THR A 538 -1.21 -15.51 16.97
N ARG A 539 -2.50 -15.77 17.19
CA ARG A 539 -3.21 -16.94 16.65
C ARG A 539 -4.50 -16.48 16.02
N SER A 540 -4.84 -17.05 14.85
CA SER A 540 -6.13 -16.83 14.23
C SER A 540 -6.75 -18.13 13.73
N LEU A 541 -8.07 -18.14 13.75
CA LEU A 541 -8.90 -19.19 13.17
C LEU A 541 -9.99 -18.50 12.35
N THR A 542 -10.05 -18.81 11.05
CA THR A 542 -11.00 -18.20 10.14
C THR A 542 -11.82 -19.29 9.43
N PHE A 543 -13.12 -19.10 9.38
CA PHE A 543 -14.06 -19.91 8.63
C PHE A 543 -14.65 -19.07 7.51
N ARG A 544 -14.68 -19.61 6.29
CA ARG A 544 -15.27 -18.97 5.11
C ARG A 544 -16.14 -19.97 4.38
N TYR A 545 -17.33 -19.51 3.93
CA TYR A 545 -18.16 -20.25 3.02
C TYR A 545 -18.90 -19.32 2.09
N TYR A 546 -18.73 -19.54 0.78
CA TYR A 546 -19.33 -18.73 -0.28
C TYR A 546 -19.95 -19.64 -1.33
N TRP A 547 -21.13 -19.25 -1.81
CA TRP A 547 -21.86 -19.93 -2.86
C TRP A 547 -22.32 -18.93 -3.93
N ASN A 548 -22.63 -19.41 -5.15
CA ASN A 548 -23.21 -18.62 -6.22
C ASN A 548 -24.75 -18.58 -6.13
N GLU A 549 -25.44 -17.83 -6.99
CA GLU A 549 -26.89 -17.75 -7.03
C GLU A 549 -27.60 -19.10 -7.32
N LYS A 550 -26.86 -20.06 -7.91
CA LYS A 550 -27.36 -21.43 -8.10
C LYS A 550 -27.30 -22.27 -6.83
N GLY A 551 -26.72 -21.78 -5.75
CA GLY A 551 -26.49 -22.49 -4.50
C GLY A 551 -25.27 -23.42 -4.50
N GLU A 552 -24.42 -23.36 -5.51
CA GLU A 552 -23.21 -24.16 -5.60
C GLU A 552 -22.10 -23.51 -4.74
N GLY A 553 -21.40 -24.26 -3.90
CA GLY A 553 -20.29 -23.80 -3.11
C GLY A 553 -19.08 -23.48 -4.01
N VAL A 554 -18.69 -22.18 -4.12
CA VAL A 554 -17.62 -21.73 -5.02
C VAL A 554 -16.34 -21.39 -4.28
N ARG A 555 -16.41 -21.11 -2.97
CA ARG A 555 -15.26 -20.85 -2.11
C ARG A 555 -15.57 -21.24 -0.69
N ALA A 556 -14.73 -22.07 -0.09
CA ALA A 556 -14.87 -22.45 1.30
C ALA A 556 -13.49 -22.73 1.90
N GLY A 557 -13.34 -22.57 3.20
CA GLY A 557 -12.10 -22.93 3.87
C GLY A 557 -12.12 -22.69 5.38
N ILE A 558 -11.25 -23.44 6.04
CA ILE A 558 -10.86 -23.25 7.43
C ILE A 558 -9.37 -22.88 7.41
N TYR A 559 -9.04 -21.72 7.99
CA TYR A 559 -7.68 -21.18 7.97
C TYR A 559 -7.19 -21.05 9.40
N THR A 560 -5.96 -21.49 9.64
CA THR A 560 -5.30 -21.31 10.93
C THR A 560 -3.96 -20.67 10.72
N ASP A 561 -3.68 -19.58 11.45
CA ASP A 561 -2.39 -18.93 11.45
C ASP A 561 -1.88 -18.81 12.87
N GLN A 562 -0.59 -19.04 13.05
CA GLN A 562 0.10 -18.88 14.32
C GLN A 562 1.46 -18.23 14.05
N ASP A 563 1.69 -17.08 14.69
CA ASP A 563 2.94 -16.34 14.61
C ASP A 563 3.54 -16.16 16.00
N TRP A 564 4.83 -16.41 16.12
CA TRP A 564 5.60 -16.22 17.34
C TRP A 564 6.79 -15.30 17.08
N VAL A 565 7.04 -14.38 18.00
CA VAL A 565 8.30 -13.66 18.10
C VAL A 565 9.04 -14.19 19.31
N LEU A 566 10.26 -14.67 19.10
CA LEU A 566 11.12 -15.23 20.12
C LEU A 566 11.85 -14.11 20.88
N HIS A 567 12.44 -14.42 22.05
CA HIS A 567 13.19 -13.42 22.84
C HIS A 567 14.47 -12.91 22.14
N ASN A 568 14.99 -13.64 21.16
CA ASN A 568 16.10 -13.21 20.30
C ASN A 568 15.64 -12.50 19.01
N ASN A 569 14.39 -11.99 18.96
CA ASN A 569 13.77 -11.29 17.85
C ASN A 569 13.57 -12.11 16.56
N HIS A 570 13.85 -13.41 16.56
CA HIS A 570 13.46 -14.25 15.44
C HIS A 570 11.95 -14.44 15.42
N SER A 571 11.35 -14.54 14.24
CA SER A 571 9.95 -14.86 14.09
C SER A 571 9.72 -16.21 13.42
N ILE A 572 8.67 -16.90 13.84
CA ILE A 572 8.22 -18.17 13.26
C ILE A 572 6.74 -18.03 12.96
N GLY A 573 6.34 -18.32 11.72
CA GLY A 573 4.94 -18.37 11.29
C GLY A 573 4.57 -19.78 10.83
N ILE A 574 3.45 -20.29 11.29
CA ILE A 574 2.87 -21.55 10.84
C ILE A 574 1.44 -21.31 10.43
N SER A 575 1.06 -21.75 9.23
CA SER A 575 -0.34 -21.84 8.83
C SER A 575 -0.69 -23.24 8.34
N ALA A 576 -1.93 -23.62 8.58
CA ALA A 576 -2.52 -24.85 8.06
C ALA A 576 -3.97 -24.58 7.67
N ASN A 577 -4.31 -24.88 6.43
CA ASN A 577 -5.59 -24.55 5.86
C ASN A 577 -6.24 -25.79 5.24
N TYR A 578 -7.56 -25.87 5.36
CA TYR A 578 -8.37 -26.90 4.74
C TYR A 578 -9.46 -26.27 3.88
N PHE A 579 -9.62 -26.80 2.69
CA PHE A 579 -10.58 -26.34 1.69
C PHE A 579 -11.49 -27.53 1.33
N PRO A 580 -12.76 -27.52 1.69
CA PRO A 580 -13.70 -28.54 1.24
C PRO A 580 -13.87 -28.51 -0.28
N GLY A 581 -14.36 -29.60 -0.84
CA GLY A 581 -14.68 -29.67 -2.26
C GLY A 581 -15.65 -28.55 -2.67
N ARG A 582 -15.48 -28.03 -3.88
CA ARG A 582 -16.22 -26.88 -4.40
C ARG A 582 -16.41 -26.95 -5.91
N VAL A 583 -17.27 -26.09 -6.41
CA VAL A 583 -17.40 -25.84 -7.85
C VAL A 583 -16.41 -24.76 -8.29
N GLU A 584 -15.75 -25.01 -9.43
CA GLU A 584 -14.95 -24.02 -10.15
C GLU A 584 -15.75 -23.53 -11.35
N ASP A 585 -16.12 -22.28 -11.35
CA ASP A 585 -17.02 -21.66 -12.32
C ASP A 585 -16.36 -20.51 -13.12
N LEU A 586 -15.12 -20.12 -12.79
CA LEU A 586 -14.45 -18.99 -13.42
C LEU A 586 -13.28 -19.41 -14.33
N LEU A 587 -12.55 -20.48 -14.01
CA LEU A 587 -11.33 -20.87 -14.71
C LEU A 587 -11.56 -21.14 -16.20
N THR A 588 -12.72 -21.65 -16.56
CA THR A 588 -13.11 -21.91 -17.97
C THR A 588 -13.60 -20.68 -18.72
N ARG A 589 -13.68 -19.51 -18.04
CA ARG A 589 -14.14 -18.25 -18.64
C ARG A 589 -15.50 -18.36 -19.34
N GLY A 590 -16.45 -19.04 -18.67
CA GLY A 590 -17.83 -19.24 -19.16
C GLY A 590 -18.07 -20.49 -20.04
N TYR A 591 -17.04 -21.32 -20.29
CA TYR A 591 -17.18 -22.54 -21.08
C TYR A 591 -17.43 -23.80 -20.22
N GLY A 592 -18.24 -23.67 -19.18
CA GLY A 592 -18.63 -24.77 -18.29
C GLY A 592 -18.05 -24.63 -16.88
N THR A 593 -18.60 -25.42 -15.98
CA THR A 593 -18.19 -25.48 -14.56
C THR A 593 -17.76 -26.90 -14.22
N PHE A 594 -16.94 -27.07 -13.18
CA PHE A 594 -16.48 -28.39 -12.78
C PHE A 594 -16.22 -28.50 -11.28
N GLU A 595 -16.23 -29.70 -10.75
CA GLU A 595 -15.97 -29.98 -9.36
C GLU A 595 -14.47 -30.03 -9.08
N ILE A 596 -14.06 -29.39 -8.00
CA ILE A 596 -12.70 -29.46 -7.42
C ILE A 596 -12.80 -30.28 -6.13
N PRO A 597 -11.92 -31.27 -5.90
CA PRO A 597 -11.85 -32.04 -4.67
C PRO A 597 -11.46 -31.19 -3.46
N GLU A 598 -11.61 -31.74 -2.28
CA GLU A 598 -11.05 -31.17 -1.06
C GLU A 598 -9.53 -31.05 -1.14
N ARG A 599 -8.97 -30.03 -0.48
CA ARG A 599 -7.56 -29.69 -0.53
C ARG A 599 -7.10 -29.17 0.81
N TRP A 600 -5.79 -29.22 1.01
CA TRP A 600 -5.14 -28.58 2.15
C TRP A 600 -3.86 -27.83 1.71
N ASP A 601 -3.43 -26.89 2.50
CA ASP A 601 -2.10 -26.33 2.45
C ASP A 601 -1.50 -26.15 3.83
N GLY A 602 -0.17 -26.11 3.88
CA GLY A 602 0.60 -25.84 5.08
C GLY A 602 1.82 -25.01 4.75
N ARG A 603 2.11 -24.02 5.62
CA ARG A 603 3.24 -23.10 5.48
C ARG A 603 4.02 -23.03 6.78
N LEU A 604 5.35 -23.05 6.66
CA LEU A 604 6.29 -22.70 7.70
C LEU A 604 7.15 -21.53 7.20
N ALA A 605 7.21 -20.46 7.97
CA ALA A 605 8.06 -19.31 7.69
C ALA A 605 8.96 -19.01 8.90
N TRP A 606 10.20 -18.61 8.62
CA TRP A 606 11.15 -18.17 9.64
C TRP A 606 11.87 -16.93 9.17
N ASN A 607 12.04 -15.94 10.07
CA ASN A 607 12.88 -14.78 9.84
C ASN A 607 13.82 -14.61 11.01
N SER A 608 15.08 -14.28 10.72
CA SER A 608 16.04 -13.85 11.73
C SER A 608 15.76 -12.42 12.19
N ASP A 609 16.47 -11.95 13.19
CA ASP A 609 16.39 -10.57 13.67
C ASP A 609 16.74 -9.58 12.53
N ARG A 610 15.78 -8.73 12.15
CA ARG A 610 15.93 -7.74 11.08
C ARG A 610 16.73 -6.49 11.50
N ALA A 611 16.96 -6.30 12.80
CA ALA A 611 17.82 -5.22 13.30
C ALA A 611 19.31 -5.53 13.05
N GLN A 612 19.68 -6.78 12.78
CA GLN A 612 21.08 -7.16 12.49
C GLN A 612 21.52 -6.68 11.09
N PRO A 613 22.82 -6.39 10.89
CA PRO A 613 23.35 -6.03 9.57
C PRO A 613 23.14 -7.09 8.49
N LEU A 614 23.05 -8.35 8.87
CA LEU A 614 22.72 -9.46 7.98
C LEU A 614 21.53 -10.21 8.55
N SER A 615 20.43 -10.26 7.78
CA SER A 615 19.23 -10.99 8.15
C SER A 615 18.79 -11.95 7.05
N PHE A 616 18.12 -13.02 7.47
CA PHE A 616 17.66 -14.09 6.59
C PHE A 616 16.18 -14.33 6.76
N SER A 617 15.55 -14.80 5.70
CA SER A 617 14.19 -15.33 5.70
C SER A 617 14.15 -16.68 5.01
N SER A 618 13.25 -17.55 5.43
CA SER A 618 12.95 -18.80 4.72
C SER A 618 11.47 -19.14 4.81
N THR A 619 10.96 -19.76 3.76
CA THR A 619 9.58 -20.23 3.68
C THR A 619 9.54 -21.59 3.03
N LEU A 620 8.81 -22.50 3.64
CA LEU A 620 8.40 -23.78 3.07
C LEU A 620 6.87 -23.80 3.00
N MET A 621 6.31 -24.06 1.83
CA MET A 621 4.88 -24.24 1.64
C MET A 621 4.59 -25.51 0.86
N LEU A 622 3.73 -26.35 1.42
CA LEU A 622 3.15 -27.51 0.77
C LEU A 622 1.67 -27.25 0.54
N GLN A 623 1.21 -27.41 -0.69
CA GLN A 623 -0.16 -27.12 -1.08
C GLN A 623 -0.67 -28.19 -2.03
N GLN A 624 -1.95 -28.52 -1.93
CA GLN A 624 -2.68 -29.22 -2.98
C GLN A 624 -3.36 -28.22 -3.91
N GLU A 625 -3.11 -28.32 -5.21
CA GLU A 625 -3.73 -27.49 -6.25
C GLU A 625 -5.10 -28.02 -6.66
N ASN A 626 -5.70 -27.47 -7.70
CA ASN A 626 -7.12 -27.73 -8.08
C ASN A 626 -7.48 -29.19 -8.31
N LEU A 627 -6.54 -30.02 -8.70
CA LEU A 627 -6.75 -31.47 -8.90
C LEU A 627 -6.33 -32.31 -7.68
N GLY A 628 -6.07 -31.68 -6.52
CA GLY A 628 -5.62 -32.40 -5.31
C GLY A 628 -4.14 -32.81 -5.34
N VAL A 629 -3.37 -32.37 -6.34
CA VAL A 629 -1.99 -32.76 -6.55
C VAL A 629 -1.04 -31.70 -5.95
N ARG A 630 0.18 -32.12 -5.60
CA ARG A 630 1.14 -31.35 -4.81
C ARG A 630 1.74 -30.16 -5.57
N ARG A 631 1.86 -29.05 -4.85
CA ARG A 631 2.74 -27.92 -5.14
C ARG A 631 3.67 -27.71 -3.96
N LEU A 632 4.97 -27.57 -4.24
CA LEU A 632 6.00 -27.25 -3.27
C LEU A 632 6.56 -25.85 -3.58
N THR A 633 6.59 -24.97 -2.59
CA THR A 633 7.27 -23.68 -2.68
C THR A 633 8.38 -23.61 -1.62
N LEU A 634 9.60 -23.30 -2.06
CA LEU A 634 10.76 -23.03 -1.23
C LEU A 634 11.19 -21.58 -1.48
N GLY A 635 11.14 -20.74 -0.47
CA GLY A 635 11.61 -19.36 -0.53
C GLY A 635 12.79 -19.16 0.42
N VAL A 636 13.82 -18.45 -0.03
CA VAL A 636 14.93 -18.00 0.79
C VAL A 636 15.24 -16.55 0.50
N GLY A 637 15.54 -15.78 1.54
CA GLY A 637 15.88 -14.36 1.39
C GLY A 637 17.08 -14.02 2.29
N ALA A 638 17.88 -13.08 1.83
CA ALA A 638 18.96 -12.47 2.56
C ALA A 638 18.95 -10.96 2.37
N ASN A 639 19.12 -10.24 3.46
CA ASN A 639 19.23 -8.78 3.44
C ASN A 639 20.53 -8.40 4.16
N TRP A 640 21.46 -7.80 3.42
CA TRP A 640 22.77 -7.42 3.93
C TRP A 640 22.97 -5.91 3.88
N ARG A 641 23.22 -5.32 5.05
CA ARG A 641 23.43 -3.88 5.27
C ARG A 641 24.71 -3.67 6.07
N PRO A 642 25.87 -3.73 5.41
CA PRO A 642 27.17 -3.59 6.09
C PRO A 642 27.38 -2.19 6.68
N VAL A 643 26.73 -1.20 6.11
CA VAL A 643 26.71 0.21 6.56
C VAL A 643 25.34 0.82 6.29
N ASP A 644 25.00 1.87 7.00
CA ASP A 644 23.67 2.51 6.95
C ASP A 644 23.25 2.99 5.56
N ARG A 645 24.21 3.33 4.71
CA ARG A 645 24.01 3.88 3.37
C ARG A 645 23.92 2.85 2.26
N PHE A 646 24.16 1.57 2.56
CA PHE A 646 24.21 0.53 1.54
C PHE A 646 23.45 -0.71 1.95
N SER A 647 22.62 -1.23 1.04
CA SER A 647 21.91 -2.49 1.23
C SER A 647 21.86 -3.34 -0.03
N ILE A 648 21.91 -4.64 0.18
CA ILE A 648 21.63 -5.66 -0.83
C ILE A 648 20.55 -6.57 -0.29
N GLN A 649 19.48 -6.75 -1.04
CA GLN A 649 18.43 -7.71 -0.78
C GLN A 649 18.36 -8.72 -1.91
N LEU A 650 18.38 -10.00 -1.57
CA LEU A 650 18.20 -11.10 -2.52
C LEU A 650 17.12 -12.04 -1.99
N ASP A 651 16.07 -12.22 -2.75
CA ASP A 651 15.01 -13.19 -2.49
C ASP A 651 14.94 -14.15 -3.67
N VAL A 652 14.78 -15.44 -3.40
CA VAL A 652 14.66 -16.47 -4.44
C VAL A 652 13.55 -17.43 -4.05
N ASP A 653 12.54 -17.52 -4.89
CA ASP A 653 11.50 -18.54 -4.79
C ASP A 653 11.73 -19.62 -5.83
N ARG A 654 11.63 -20.87 -5.40
CA ARG A 654 11.54 -22.06 -6.23
C ARG A 654 10.18 -22.70 -6.04
N ILE A 655 9.43 -22.87 -7.12
CA ILE A 655 8.10 -23.46 -7.10
C ILE A 655 8.07 -24.67 -8.04
N ASP A 656 7.77 -25.84 -7.49
CA ASP A 656 7.54 -27.07 -8.24
C ASP A 656 6.06 -27.46 -8.12
N ARG A 657 5.39 -27.57 -9.27
CA ARG A 657 3.97 -27.97 -9.35
C ARG A 657 3.89 -29.27 -10.13
N GLU A 658 3.15 -30.25 -9.60
CA GLU A 658 2.92 -31.51 -10.28
C GLU A 658 1.65 -31.49 -11.15
N SER A 659 0.79 -30.45 -10.98
CA SER A 659 -0.48 -30.38 -11.72
C SER A 659 -1.07 -28.96 -11.72
N TRP A 660 -0.43 -28.04 -12.43
CA TRP A 660 -0.98 -26.71 -12.63
C TRP A 660 -2.05 -26.72 -13.72
N LEU A 661 -3.31 -26.58 -13.33
CA LEU A 661 -4.45 -26.59 -14.24
C LEU A 661 -4.61 -25.21 -14.93
N VAL A 662 -4.51 -25.19 -16.24
CA VAL A 662 -4.61 -23.98 -17.07
C VAL A 662 -5.69 -24.17 -18.16
N HIS A 663 -6.53 -23.15 -18.34
CA HIS A 663 -7.54 -23.12 -19.40
C HIS A 663 -6.87 -22.85 -20.76
N ARG A 664 -7.18 -23.66 -21.76
CA ARG A 664 -6.59 -23.61 -23.11
C ARG A 664 -7.58 -23.19 -24.21
N GLY A 665 -8.72 -22.70 -23.82
CA GLY A 665 -9.77 -22.22 -24.71
C GLY A 665 -10.98 -23.15 -24.79
N ARG A 666 -12.16 -22.58 -24.97
CA ARG A 666 -13.43 -23.26 -24.89
C ARG A 666 -13.53 -24.07 -23.60
N ASN A 667 -13.87 -25.35 -23.67
CA ASN A 667 -13.98 -26.26 -22.51
C ASN A 667 -12.70 -27.09 -22.25
N ASN A 668 -11.57 -26.78 -22.89
CA ASN A 668 -10.33 -27.54 -22.75
C ASN A 668 -9.44 -26.97 -21.65
N LEU A 669 -8.90 -27.86 -20.83
CA LEU A 669 -7.93 -27.54 -19.78
C LEU A 669 -6.76 -28.53 -19.89
N THR A 670 -5.58 -28.05 -19.55
CA THR A 670 -4.36 -28.86 -19.48
C THR A 670 -3.75 -28.73 -18.09
N SER A 671 -3.37 -29.83 -17.51
CA SER A 671 -2.56 -29.92 -16.30
C SER A 671 -1.10 -29.94 -16.68
N TYR A 672 -0.30 -29.07 -16.06
CA TYR A 672 1.13 -28.95 -16.35
C TYR A 672 1.97 -29.32 -15.13
N GLU A 673 3.01 -30.12 -15.38
CA GLU A 673 4.14 -30.16 -14.48
C GLU A 673 5.00 -28.91 -14.72
N THR A 674 5.31 -28.15 -13.67
CA THR A 674 6.08 -26.91 -13.82
C THR A 674 7.22 -26.80 -12.85
N LYS A 675 8.29 -26.16 -13.32
CA LYS A 675 9.43 -25.71 -12.53
C LYS A 675 9.55 -24.20 -12.72
N GLU A 676 9.38 -23.47 -11.62
CA GLU A 676 9.43 -22.02 -11.62
C GLU A 676 10.58 -21.52 -10.75
N TRP A 677 11.28 -20.50 -11.24
CA TRP A 677 12.26 -19.74 -10.48
C TRP A 677 11.89 -18.25 -10.51
N ALA A 678 11.92 -17.61 -9.34
CA ALA A 678 11.56 -16.20 -9.21
C ALA A 678 12.57 -15.43 -8.31
N PRO A 679 13.81 -15.19 -8.77
CA PRO A 679 14.76 -14.35 -8.07
C PRO A 679 14.39 -12.88 -8.15
N LYS A 680 14.58 -12.16 -7.03
CA LYS A 680 14.44 -10.72 -6.89
C LYS A 680 15.68 -10.16 -6.21
N LEU A 681 16.36 -9.21 -6.89
CA LEU A 681 17.53 -8.51 -6.38
C LEU A 681 17.24 -7.03 -6.24
N GLY A 682 17.55 -6.47 -5.08
CA GLY A 682 17.55 -5.04 -4.81
C GLY A 682 18.91 -4.60 -4.30
N VAL A 683 19.45 -3.51 -4.85
CA VAL A 683 20.67 -2.86 -4.36
C VAL A 683 20.37 -1.39 -4.18
N GLU A 684 20.66 -0.85 -3.00
CA GLU A 684 20.46 0.57 -2.71
C GLU A 684 21.74 1.18 -2.15
N TYR A 685 22.06 2.38 -2.64
CA TYR A 685 23.17 3.17 -2.14
C TYR A 685 22.78 4.63 -1.99
N PHE A 686 22.96 5.18 -0.81
CA PHE A 686 22.67 6.56 -0.47
C PHE A 686 23.97 7.38 -0.41
N VAL A 687 24.12 8.32 -1.32
CA VAL A 687 25.18 9.34 -1.24
C VAL A 687 24.89 10.26 -0.05
N THR A 688 23.65 10.69 0.08
CA THR A 688 23.06 11.42 1.21
C THR A 688 21.62 10.94 1.38
N ALA A 689 20.91 11.31 2.45
CA ALA A 689 19.47 11.03 2.60
C ALA A 689 18.62 11.55 1.41
N LYS A 690 19.13 12.54 0.65
CA LYS A 690 18.46 13.15 -0.51
C LYS A 690 18.95 12.62 -1.87
N GLN A 691 19.97 11.78 -1.91
CA GLN A 691 20.55 11.27 -3.15
C GLN A 691 20.70 9.76 -3.08
N GLN A 692 20.01 9.06 -3.95
CA GLN A 692 19.92 7.60 -3.95
C GLN A 692 20.20 7.02 -5.33
N PHE A 693 21.00 5.95 -5.35
CA PHE A 693 21.05 4.98 -6.44
C PHE A 693 20.33 3.70 -6.03
N ARG A 694 19.43 3.24 -6.88
CA ARG A 694 18.72 1.97 -6.68
C ARG A 694 18.82 1.13 -7.95
N VAL A 695 19.16 -0.14 -7.79
CA VAL A 695 19.08 -1.15 -8.84
C VAL A 695 18.09 -2.22 -8.37
N SER A 696 17.12 -2.53 -9.19
CA SER A 696 16.19 -3.62 -8.96
C SER A 696 16.16 -4.55 -10.16
N MET A 697 16.15 -5.85 -9.93
CA MET A 697 15.98 -6.89 -10.93
C MET A 697 14.99 -7.92 -10.41
N GLN A 698 14.03 -8.27 -11.24
CA GLN A 698 13.09 -9.36 -11.01
C GLN A 698 13.06 -10.22 -12.26
N TRP A 699 13.11 -11.52 -12.07
CA TRP A 699 12.94 -12.47 -13.17
C TRP A 699 12.00 -13.59 -12.74
N VAL A 700 11.13 -14.03 -13.63
CA VAL A 700 10.29 -15.21 -13.44
C VAL A 700 10.49 -16.10 -14.65
N GLY A 701 11.03 -17.28 -14.42
CA GLY A 701 11.21 -18.32 -15.44
C GLY A 701 10.36 -19.53 -15.09
N ILE A 702 9.48 -19.94 -16.00
CA ILE A 702 8.58 -21.09 -15.86
C ILE A 702 8.79 -22.02 -17.06
N ALA A 703 9.06 -23.29 -16.79
CA ALA A 703 8.98 -24.35 -17.77
C ALA A 703 7.75 -25.22 -17.45
N ALA A 704 6.84 -25.37 -18.41
CA ALA A 704 5.55 -26.04 -18.24
C ALA A 704 5.39 -27.16 -19.26
N VAL A 705 5.31 -28.40 -18.79
CA VAL A 705 5.12 -29.63 -19.59
C VAL A 705 3.70 -30.16 -19.38
N GLY A 706 2.95 -30.32 -20.43
CA GLY A 706 1.61 -30.87 -20.38
C GLY A 706 1.62 -32.34 -19.92
N ASP A 707 0.97 -32.61 -18.79
CA ASP A 707 0.82 -33.95 -18.21
C ASP A 707 -0.50 -34.61 -18.59
N LYS A 708 -1.63 -33.99 -18.19
CA LYS A 708 -2.98 -34.50 -18.43
C LYS A 708 -3.84 -33.46 -19.12
N PHE A 709 -4.77 -33.96 -19.93
CA PHE A 709 -5.64 -33.13 -20.76
C PHE A 709 -7.08 -33.40 -20.36
N PHE A 710 -7.87 -32.33 -20.20
CA PHE A 710 -9.23 -32.44 -19.68
C PHE A 710 -10.20 -31.61 -20.51
N THR A 711 -11.47 -32.00 -20.43
CA THR A 711 -12.59 -31.17 -20.87
C THR A 711 -13.59 -31.00 -19.74
N SER A 712 -14.16 -29.80 -19.61
CA SER A 712 -15.32 -29.51 -18.78
C SER A 712 -16.60 -29.83 -19.57
N ASN A 713 -17.66 -30.26 -18.86
CA ASN A 713 -18.98 -30.38 -19.47
C ASN A 713 -19.66 -29.01 -19.48
N PRO A 714 -20.00 -28.45 -20.68
CA PRO A 714 -20.61 -27.13 -20.73
C PRO A 714 -22.05 -27.09 -20.22
N LEU A 715 -22.70 -28.23 -19.98
CA LEU A 715 -24.11 -28.30 -19.60
C LEU A 715 -24.35 -28.80 -18.17
N ARG A 716 -23.33 -29.37 -17.55
CA ARG A 716 -23.44 -29.94 -16.19
C ARG A 716 -22.17 -29.69 -15.37
N THR A 717 -22.34 -29.37 -14.10
CA THR A 717 -21.26 -29.33 -13.13
C THR A 717 -20.91 -30.74 -12.70
N GLU A 718 -19.78 -31.27 -13.10
CA GLU A 718 -19.24 -32.59 -12.76
C GLU A 718 -17.71 -32.55 -12.76
N ALA A 719 -17.04 -33.61 -12.32
CA ALA A 719 -15.60 -33.74 -12.39
C ALA A 719 -15.10 -33.61 -13.85
N LEU A 720 -13.91 -33.05 -14.02
CA LEU A 720 -13.26 -32.92 -15.35
C LEU A 720 -13.09 -34.31 -15.99
N THR A 721 -13.40 -34.41 -17.26
CA THR A 721 -13.21 -35.64 -18.06
C THR A 721 -11.80 -35.62 -18.66
N GLU A 722 -10.96 -36.59 -18.31
CA GLU A 722 -9.65 -36.77 -18.92
C GLU A 722 -9.79 -37.23 -20.38
N VAL A 723 -9.02 -36.58 -21.29
CA VAL A 723 -9.03 -36.87 -22.73
C VAL A 723 -7.64 -37.22 -23.19
N ALA A 724 -7.53 -37.78 -24.39
CA ALA A 724 -6.24 -38.14 -24.97
C ALA A 724 -5.38 -36.89 -25.22
N ARG A 725 -4.06 -37.07 -25.17
CA ARG A 725 -3.09 -36.00 -25.47
C ARG A 725 -3.34 -35.45 -26.88
N PRO A 726 -3.41 -34.12 -27.08
CA PRO A 726 -3.49 -33.51 -28.42
C PRO A 726 -2.29 -33.89 -29.28
N ALA A 727 -2.50 -33.95 -30.61
CA ALA A 727 -1.43 -34.27 -31.55
C ALA A 727 -0.33 -33.21 -31.60
N VAL A 728 -0.67 -31.95 -31.22
CA VAL A 728 0.28 -30.83 -31.10
C VAL A 728 0.51 -30.60 -29.61
N SER A 729 1.78 -30.62 -29.23
CA SER A 729 2.14 -30.26 -27.85
C SER A 729 1.74 -28.82 -27.53
N ASP A 730 1.19 -28.60 -26.37
CA ASP A 730 0.90 -27.29 -25.81
C ASP A 730 1.87 -26.92 -24.67
N ASP A 731 3.00 -27.60 -24.57
CA ASP A 731 4.10 -27.25 -23.68
C ASP A 731 4.58 -25.82 -23.95
N PHE A 732 4.93 -25.11 -22.89
CA PHE A 732 5.37 -23.73 -23.02
C PHE A 732 6.39 -23.32 -21.96
N ASN A 733 7.17 -22.32 -22.30
CA ASN A 733 8.04 -21.62 -21.37
C ASN A 733 7.61 -20.16 -21.24
N ILE A 734 7.72 -19.61 -20.02
CA ILE A 734 7.55 -18.18 -19.73
C ILE A 734 8.86 -17.66 -19.18
N SER A 735 9.32 -16.55 -19.71
CA SER A 735 10.47 -15.83 -19.19
C SER A 735 10.16 -14.34 -19.19
N ARG A 736 9.93 -13.79 -18.00
CA ARG A 736 9.69 -12.37 -17.80
C ARG A 736 10.77 -11.77 -16.94
N MET A 737 11.33 -10.64 -17.38
CA MET A 737 12.34 -9.92 -16.62
C MET A 737 11.98 -8.43 -16.58
N SER A 738 12.20 -7.82 -15.44
CA SER A 738 12.27 -6.37 -15.26
C SER A 738 13.58 -6.03 -14.56
N PHE A 739 14.33 -5.13 -15.17
CA PHE A 739 15.53 -4.53 -14.60
C PHE A 739 15.38 -3.02 -14.63
N GLN A 740 15.63 -2.36 -13.50
CA GLN A 740 15.62 -0.92 -13.40
C GLN A 740 16.84 -0.43 -12.64
N ALA A 741 17.53 0.56 -13.18
CA ALA A 741 18.55 1.34 -12.48
C ALA A 741 18.07 2.79 -12.37
N ARG A 742 17.95 3.31 -11.15
CA ARG A 742 17.38 4.62 -10.85
C ARG A 742 18.35 5.45 -10.02
N TYR A 743 18.58 6.69 -10.44
CA TYR A 743 19.15 7.75 -9.62
C TYR A 743 18.04 8.73 -9.28
N ARG A 744 17.89 9.06 -7.99
CA ARG A 744 17.01 10.11 -7.49
C ARG A 744 17.83 11.15 -6.73
N TRP A 745 17.53 12.40 -6.99
CA TRP A 745 18.06 13.52 -6.22
C TRP A 745 16.92 14.45 -5.81
N GLU A 746 16.64 14.51 -4.51
CA GLU A 746 15.74 15.49 -3.93
C GLU A 746 16.48 16.83 -3.80
N ILE A 747 16.26 17.71 -4.77
CA ILE A 747 16.92 19.03 -4.87
C ILE A 747 16.42 19.98 -3.78
N ALA A 748 15.13 19.94 -3.48
CA ALA A 748 14.42 20.64 -2.42
C ALA A 748 13.27 19.75 -1.93
N PRO A 749 12.63 20.04 -0.79
CA PRO A 749 11.50 19.23 -0.32
C PRO A 749 10.45 19.04 -1.41
N LEU A 750 10.12 17.78 -1.73
CA LEU A 750 9.20 17.37 -2.81
C LEU A 750 9.58 17.87 -4.22
N SER A 751 10.86 18.18 -4.45
CA SER A 751 11.39 18.56 -5.75
C SER A 751 12.49 17.59 -6.15
N ASP A 752 12.24 16.80 -7.19
CA ASP A 752 13.06 15.65 -7.52
C ASP A 752 13.57 15.66 -8.96
N LEU A 753 14.83 15.27 -9.12
CA LEU A 753 15.38 14.82 -10.38
C LEU A 753 15.48 13.29 -10.38
N PHE A 754 14.88 12.67 -11.39
CA PHE A 754 15.01 11.24 -11.64
C PHE A 754 15.77 11.00 -12.94
N VAL A 755 16.67 10.03 -12.91
CA VAL A 755 17.27 9.40 -14.10
C VAL A 755 17.07 7.91 -13.97
N VAL A 756 16.34 7.32 -14.90
CA VAL A 756 15.90 5.93 -14.81
C VAL A 756 16.26 5.20 -16.10
N TYR A 757 16.91 4.07 -15.99
CA TYR A 757 17.07 3.11 -17.06
C TYR A 757 16.21 1.89 -16.77
N THR A 758 15.35 1.50 -17.71
CA THR A 758 14.48 0.33 -17.60
C THR A 758 14.75 -0.63 -18.76
N ARG A 759 14.88 -1.91 -18.42
CA ARG A 759 15.00 -3.00 -19.38
C ARG A 759 14.05 -4.11 -19.02
N GLY A 760 13.30 -4.63 -19.97
CA GLY A 760 12.32 -5.67 -19.75
C GLY A 760 12.20 -6.65 -20.88
N SER A 761 11.74 -7.84 -20.56
CA SER A 761 11.38 -8.89 -21.53
C SER A 761 10.08 -9.58 -21.10
N ASN A 762 9.30 -10.04 -22.06
CA ASN A 762 8.08 -10.81 -21.82
C ASN A 762 7.83 -11.68 -23.07
N LEU A 763 8.64 -12.70 -23.26
CA LEU A 763 8.58 -13.51 -24.46
C LEU A 763 8.16 -14.95 -24.12
N PRO A 764 7.10 -15.48 -24.75
CA PRO A 764 6.93 -16.92 -24.84
C PRO A 764 8.11 -17.49 -25.66
N ARG A 765 8.73 -18.55 -25.14
CA ARG A 765 9.88 -19.20 -25.79
C ARG A 765 9.50 -20.59 -26.28
N SER A 766 10.35 -21.11 -27.19
CA SER A 766 10.31 -22.52 -27.53
C SER A 766 10.60 -23.34 -26.26
N PHE A 767 9.99 -24.49 -26.15
CA PHE A 767 10.14 -25.39 -25.00
C PHE A 767 11.56 -25.93 -24.79
N ASP A 768 12.44 -25.77 -25.76
CA ASP A 768 13.80 -26.34 -25.77
C ASP A 768 14.80 -25.56 -24.89
N ASP A 769 14.40 -24.43 -24.30
CA ASP A 769 15.29 -23.65 -23.44
C ASP A 769 15.31 -24.24 -22.02
N ASP A 770 16.51 -24.46 -21.47
CA ASP A 770 16.72 -24.74 -20.05
C ASP A 770 16.61 -23.45 -19.21
N THR A 771 16.68 -23.56 -17.89
CA THR A 771 16.54 -22.42 -16.97
C THR A 771 17.59 -21.33 -17.22
N GLU A 772 18.85 -21.72 -17.56
CA GLU A 772 19.90 -20.76 -17.90
C GLU A 772 19.61 -20.07 -19.22
N GLY A 773 19.16 -20.83 -20.22
CA GLY A 773 18.72 -20.30 -21.50
C GLY A 773 17.58 -19.31 -21.35
N LEU A 774 16.55 -19.63 -20.54
CA LEU A 774 15.44 -18.74 -20.25
C LEU A 774 15.89 -17.40 -19.63
N PHE A 775 16.80 -17.44 -18.66
CA PHE A 775 17.36 -16.22 -18.06
C PHE A 775 18.19 -15.40 -19.06
N ARG A 776 19.11 -16.06 -19.79
CA ARG A 776 19.97 -15.41 -20.77
C ARG A 776 19.14 -14.72 -21.88
N HIS A 777 18.12 -15.40 -22.40
CA HIS A 777 17.22 -14.85 -23.40
C HIS A 777 16.35 -13.71 -22.85
N ALA A 778 15.92 -13.79 -21.60
CA ALA A 778 15.24 -12.66 -20.95
C ALA A 778 16.11 -11.40 -20.91
N TRP A 779 17.42 -11.57 -20.75
CA TRP A 779 18.36 -10.44 -20.78
C TRP A 779 18.65 -9.93 -22.18
N THR A 780 18.83 -10.81 -23.18
CA THR A 780 19.21 -10.43 -24.55
C THR A 780 18.04 -9.96 -25.39
N ASP A 781 16.88 -10.60 -25.29
CA ASP A 781 15.71 -10.39 -26.15
C ASP A 781 14.72 -9.45 -25.49
N LYS A 782 15.15 -8.22 -25.36
CA LYS A 782 14.42 -7.13 -24.71
C LYS A 782 13.23 -6.65 -25.55
N ILE A 783 12.11 -6.36 -24.89
CA ILE A 783 10.95 -5.65 -25.45
C ILE A 783 10.81 -4.23 -24.90
N VAL A 784 11.49 -3.94 -23.78
CA VAL A 784 11.61 -2.60 -23.19
C VAL A 784 13.10 -2.32 -23.01
N ASP A 785 13.57 -1.17 -23.49
CA ASP A 785 14.93 -0.65 -23.26
C ASP A 785 14.87 0.87 -23.36
N THR A 786 14.62 1.51 -22.21
CA THR A 786 14.28 2.93 -22.17
C THR A 786 15.13 3.68 -21.16
N TRP A 787 15.44 4.94 -21.48
CA TRP A 787 15.92 5.93 -20.52
C TRP A 787 14.83 6.95 -20.28
N ALA A 788 14.58 7.28 -19.01
CA ALA A 788 13.69 8.35 -18.61
C ALA A 788 14.46 9.38 -17.76
N ILE A 789 14.27 10.64 -18.06
CA ILE A 789 14.78 11.77 -17.24
C ILE A 789 13.58 12.62 -16.90
N LYS A 790 13.33 12.86 -15.59
CA LYS A 790 12.22 13.68 -15.11
C LYS A 790 12.71 14.65 -14.05
N LEU A 791 12.39 15.92 -14.24
CA LEU A 791 12.56 16.96 -13.26
C LEU A 791 11.17 17.45 -12.84
N ARG A 792 10.87 17.39 -11.56
CA ARG A 792 9.68 17.95 -10.93
C ARG A 792 10.13 18.94 -9.86
N TYR A 793 9.55 20.14 -9.84
CA TYR A 793 9.95 21.18 -8.90
C TYR A 793 8.74 21.77 -8.19
N ARG A 794 8.82 21.93 -6.86
CA ARG A 794 7.79 22.53 -6.02
C ARG A 794 7.97 24.05 -5.93
N ILE A 795 6.90 24.79 -6.21
CA ILE A 795 6.83 26.24 -6.09
C ILE A 795 5.63 26.59 -5.18
N ASP A 796 5.90 27.20 -4.05
CA ASP A 796 4.88 27.68 -3.10
C ASP A 796 4.68 29.17 -3.25
N SER A 797 3.42 29.64 -3.12
CA SER A 797 3.04 31.07 -3.10
C SER A 797 2.81 31.55 -1.68
#